data_222a458b2b37b432f8197b031ffe0e41
#
_entry.id   222a458b2b37b432f8197b031ffe0e41
#
_cell.length_a   1.000
_cell.length_b   1.000
_cell.length_c   1.000
_cell.angle_alpha   90.00
_cell.angle_beta   90.00
_cell.angle_gamma   90.00
#
_symmetry.space_group_name_H-M   'P 1'
#
loop_
_entity.id
_entity.type
_entity.pdbx_description
1 polymer ?
#
loop_
_entity_poly.entity_id
_entity_poly.type
_entity_poly.pdbx_seq_one_letter_code
_entity_poly.pdbx_strand_id
1 'polypeptide(L)'
;MKKKIVVRMLCLAMAASMIGTMVPTSLYPVTAKAAEANQDMEASDQNEDQIAVQAELEDGVNDEWTLENKVGDDAVCSVEDEWLHLKSGVGNGNNPGSKPAMFVNPTTFDFSKDGYFDFTIKTDATEATNNRFGVYLGYNTDSVGMMIGFDAGGWFWQKYGASGSPWYTGDRIASPTSGEEVNVHIEWTSAKKVTVKIGDTVAFQNEDFSEIGSLGNKIAFKCGSYGGNATDVFVKNIHYTGQKTVDQIKTFAVSGKVVDAEGKPIANATVAVGKQSTKTNEDGVYSINVKPGQYQLSVIRDGYVSTTQDVTVGEQNVNVENIVLTQEAQLETETLSTEDMDVVVSKTFPSVVRYDMKKGDLAGKVFYGQSEKINTVTINGTAVELDDADVKATFDGAKATYVMTVKGDKIDAVITSELVAEGNTLAFNITDIKNNLEDTVDGNPIQTIEIPNQSLVSVRSSQNGANFKGASMSSNTKTSGDYYLEIKDNTTHNRDYAYGFVSNDEMSAGLWSNSEHDGYTASTTVSGGSHNTRVQATTQKKQDYVSLGLSSCAWYYHRVVTDSHNRSYMVKETEMPRTKVIIAGDMNEDAQIDWQDGAVAYRSIMNNPYKSEEVPELVAYRIAMNFGGQAQNPFLTTLDNVKKVALNTDGLGQSVLLKGYANEGHDSAHPDYADIGKRIGGADDMNTLMTEGAKYGARFGIHVNAGEMYPEAKAFKDDNVRRDTAGNLRYGWNWLDQAVGLDSIYDLATGERETRFDDLEKLVGTNLDFVYVDIWGNNTGSNDDDSWQTRKLSKEINSNGWRMANEWGVANEYDATFQHWAADLTYGGANQKGQNSEVMRFLRNHQKDSWVADYPSYGGAAMMPLLGGYNMKDFEGWQGRNDYDTYITNLFTHDVTTKFIQHYKVIKWVDGDPVNAGGAANWTPDMEITLKDDDGNKLVLKEVPIIHLMLPTEREP
;
A
#
# COMPACT_ATOMS: atom_id res chain seq x y z
N MET A 1 -42.33 13.08 -18.83
CA MET A 1 -42.21 11.83 -18.05
C MET A 1 -41.42 10.73 -18.77
N LYS A 2 -41.44 10.58 -20.10
CA LYS A 2 -40.60 9.56 -20.81
C LYS A 2 -39.11 9.89 -20.92
N LYS A 3 -38.71 11.18 -20.95
CA LYS A 3 -37.26 11.55 -20.99
C LYS A 3 -36.51 11.36 -19.67
N LYS A 4 -37.17 11.38 -18.51
CA LYS A 4 -36.54 11.13 -17.21
C LYS A 4 -36.21 9.65 -16.96
N ILE A 5 -36.89 8.75 -17.64
CA ILE A 5 -36.66 7.29 -17.51
C ILE A 5 -35.43 6.88 -18.35
N VAL A 6 -35.23 7.51 -19.50
CA VAL A 6 -34.08 7.20 -20.38
C VAL A 6 -32.75 7.63 -19.76
N VAL A 7 -32.71 8.81 -19.12
CA VAL A 7 -31.50 9.29 -18.42
C VAL A 7 -31.15 8.42 -17.22
N ARG A 8 -32.14 7.93 -16.47
CA ARG A 8 -31.85 6.98 -15.37
C ARG A 8 -31.39 5.60 -15.85
N MET A 9 -31.84 5.14 -17.01
CA MET A 9 -31.35 3.87 -17.59
C MET A 9 -29.95 4.00 -18.16
N LEU A 10 -29.56 5.15 -18.73
CA LEU A 10 -28.18 5.37 -19.22
C LEU A 10 -27.16 5.45 -18.07
N CYS A 11 -27.50 6.10 -16.96
CA CYS A 11 -26.63 6.12 -15.77
C CYS A 11 -26.45 4.73 -15.13
N LEU A 12 -27.48 3.88 -15.16
CA LEU A 12 -27.36 2.50 -14.70
C LEU A 12 -26.58 1.62 -15.67
N ALA A 13 -26.62 1.87 -16.97
CA ALA A 13 -25.89 1.11 -17.98
C ALA A 13 -24.37 1.40 -17.94
N MET A 14 -23.96 2.62 -17.57
CA MET A 14 -22.53 2.93 -17.38
C MET A 14 -21.95 2.37 -16.08
N ALA A 15 -22.75 2.27 -15.03
CA ALA A 15 -22.35 1.58 -13.80
C ALA A 15 -22.21 0.05 -13.99
N ALA A 16 -22.97 -0.54 -14.91
CA ALA A 16 -22.92 -1.97 -15.19
C ALA A 16 -21.82 -2.39 -16.17
N SER A 17 -21.27 -1.47 -16.97
CA SER A 17 -20.17 -1.79 -17.90
C SER A 17 -18.77 -1.77 -17.23
N MET A 18 -18.65 -1.31 -15.99
CA MET A 18 -17.43 -1.38 -15.19
C MET A 18 -17.32 -2.61 -14.27
N ILE A 19 -18.31 -3.51 -14.30
CA ILE A 19 -18.29 -4.76 -13.53
C ILE A 19 -18.15 -5.94 -14.52
N GLY A 20 -17.04 -5.99 -15.19
CA GLY A 20 -16.71 -7.05 -16.12
C GLY A 20 -15.31 -7.56 -15.94
N THR A 21 -15.19 -8.73 -15.32
CA THR A 21 -14.02 -9.64 -15.29
C THR A 21 -12.87 -9.25 -14.37
N MET A 22 -12.99 -9.58 -13.09
CA MET A 22 -11.83 -9.91 -12.26
C MET A 22 -11.62 -11.43 -12.28
N VAL A 23 -10.52 -11.86 -12.85
CA VAL A 23 -9.93 -13.17 -12.59
C VAL A 23 -8.69 -12.91 -11.77
N PRO A 24 -8.58 -13.40 -10.54
CA PRO A 24 -7.36 -13.27 -9.78
C PRO A 24 -6.38 -14.37 -10.20
N THR A 25 -5.28 -14.00 -10.83
CA THR A 25 -4.12 -14.86 -10.93
C THR A 25 -3.01 -14.29 -10.09
N SER A 26 -2.85 -14.81 -8.89
CA SER A 26 -1.60 -14.70 -8.15
C SER A 26 -1.22 -16.07 -7.63
N LEU A 27 -0.41 -16.77 -8.39
CA LEU A 27 0.37 -17.90 -7.90
C LEU A 27 1.76 -17.37 -7.58
N TYR A 28 2.01 -17.08 -6.31
CA TYR A 28 3.35 -17.00 -5.78
C TYR A 28 3.57 -18.20 -4.84
N PRO A 29 4.69 -18.90 -4.94
CA PRO A 29 5.00 -19.98 -4.02
C PRO A 29 5.27 -19.39 -2.62
N VAL A 30 4.49 -19.79 -1.65
CA VAL A 30 4.76 -19.52 -0.25
C VAL A 30 5.94 -20.40 0.16
N THR A 31 7.08 -19.79 0.43
CA THR A 31 8.18 -20.47 1.10
C THR A 31 7.89 -20.47 2.60
N ALA A 32 7.61 -21.66 3.12
CA ALA A 32 7.41 -21.85 4.54
C ALA A 32 8.71 -21.65 5.33
N LYS A 33 8.59 -21.08 6.50
CA LYS A 33 9.64 -20.79 7.45
C LYS A 33 9.83 -21.88 8.48
N ALA A 34 11.07 -22.14 8.83
CA ALA A 34 11.41 -23.00 9.97
C ALA A 34 11.55 -22.14 11.24
N ALA A 35 10.85 -22.51 12.29
CA ALA A 35 11.08 -21.99 13.63
C ALA A 35 12.24 -22.78 14.29
N GLU A 36 13.12 -22.08 14.98
CA GLU A 36 14.17 -22.68 15.79
C GLU A 36 13.58 -23.27 17.07
N ALA A 37 13.68 -24.58 17.21
CA ALA A 37 13.51 -25.21 18.52
C ALA A 37 14.90 -25.64 19.01
N ASN A 38 15.50 -24.87 19.90
CA ASN A 38 16.61 -25.28 20.70
C ASN A 38 16.09 -25.97 21.95
N GLN A 39 16.28 -27.27 22.05
CA GLN A 39 16.41 -27.93 23.32
C GLN A 39 17.48 -29.04 23.22
N ASP A 40 18.55 -28.82 23.99
CA ASP A 40 19.58 -29.82 24.30
C ASP A 40 18.91 -31.03 24.95
N MET A 41 19.01 -32.18 24.28
CA MET A 41 18.76 -33.45 24.93
C MET A 41 20.04 -34.25 24.96
N GLU A 42 20.66 -34.32 26.14
CA GLU A 42 21.65 -35.30 26.46
C GLU A 42 21.05 -36.72 26.36
N ALA A 43 21.77 -37.59 25.66
CA ALA A 43 21.43 -38.99 25.57
C ALA A 43 21.64 -39.72 26.89
N SER A 44 20.58 -40.31 27.46
CA SER A 44 20.67 -41.35 28.45
C SER A 44 19.95 -42.60 27.99
N ASP A 45 20.66 -43.70 28.05
CA ASP A 45 20.29 -45.07 27.71
C ASP A 45 19.07 -45.61 28.44
N GLN A 46 18.28 -46.38 27.67
CA GLN A 46 17.47 -47.54 28.06
C GLN A 46 16.38 -47.38 29.09
N ASN A 47 15.11 -47.40 28.61
CA ASN A 47 14.12 -48.43 29.01
C ASN A 47 12.91 -48.33 28.06
N GLU A 48 12.49 -49.50 27.55
CA GLU A 48 11.27 -49.68 26.79
C GLU A 48 10.03 -49.59 27.71
N ASP A 49 9.74 -48.41 28.23
CA ASP A 49 8.46 -48.12 28.86
C ASP A 49 7.84 -46.92 28.17
N GLN A 50 6.61 -47.18 27.73
CA GLN A 50 5.78 -46.26 26.92
C GLN A 50 5.70 -44.87 27.52
N ILE A 51 6.38 -43.93 26.91
CA ILE A 51 6.31 -42.51 27.28
C ILE A 51 5.16 -41.89 26.50
N ALA A 52 4.17 -41.32 27.21
CA ALA A 52 3.20 -40.44 26.62
C ALA A 52 3.91 -39.19 26.10
N VAL A 53 3.81 -38.92 24.81
CA VAL A 53 4.42 -37.75 24.20
C VAL A 53 3.36 -36.65 24.16
N GLN A 54 3.64 -35.55 24.83
CA GLN A 54 2.90 -34.32 24.71
C GLN A 54 3.54 -33.51 23.60
N ALA A 55 2.74 -33.04 22.65
CA ALA A 55 3.20 -32.15 21.61
C ALA A 55 2.35 -30.86 21.65
N GLU A 56 3.02 -29.76 21.54
CA GLU A 56 2.42 -28.44 21.39
C GLU A 56 2.51 -28.00 19.94
N LEU A 57 1.47 -27.33 19.46
CA LEU A 57 1.50 -26.61 18.19
C LEU A 57 2.09 -25.24 18.48
N GLU A 58 3.30 -25.02 18.01
CA GLU A 58 3.95 -23.71 18.01
C GLU A 58 4.02 -23.14 16.59
N ASP A 59 4.38 -21.89 16.48
CA ASP A 59 4.56 -21.20 15.19
C ASP A 59 5.48 -22.01 14.26
N GLY A 60 5.00 -22.37 13.07
CA GLY A 60 5.75 -23.21 12.13
C GLY A 60 5.31 -24.68 12.03
N VAL A 61 4.35 -25.13 12.80
CA VAL A 61 3.84 -26.53 12.81
C VAL A 61 2.91 -26.84 11.62
N ASN A 62 2.76 -25.93 10.70
CA ASN A 62 2.03 -26.10 9.45
C ASN A 62 2.44 -27.37 8.67
N ASP A 63 3.66 -27.85 8.86
CA ASP A 63 4.21 -29.06 8.22
C ASP A 63 3.62 -30.35 8.77
N GLU A 64 2.97 -30.31 9.92
CA GLU A 64 2.36 -31.49 10.53
C GLU A 64 0.94 -31.74 10.03
N TRP A 65 0.27 -30.72 9.44
CA TRP A 65 -1.09 -30.88 8.94
C TRP A 65 -1.12 -30.82 7.42
N THR A 66 -1.77 -31.79 6.79
CA THR A 66 -1.88 -31.88 5.34
C THR A 66 -3.35 -31.81 4.89
N LEU A 67 -3.61 -31.04 3.85
CA LEU A 67 -4.92 -30.99 3.18
C LEU A 67 -5.05 -32.23 2.29
N GLU A 68 -5.86 -33.21 2.70
CA GLU A 68 -6.07 -34.45 1.93
C GLU A 68 -7.19 -34.33 0.91
N ASN A 69 -8.34 -33.73 1.27
CA ASN A 69 -9.48 -33.53 0.37
C ASN A 69 -9.71 -32.06 0.13
N LYS A 70 -9.39 -31.59 -1.07
CA LYS A 70 -9.62 -30.19 -1.47
C LYS A 70 -11.00 -30.03 -2.14
N VAL A 71 -11.83 -29.16 -1.58
CA VAL A 71 -13.10 -28.75 -2.18
C VAL A 71 -13.00 -27.28 -2.59
N GLY A 72 -12.87 -27.03 -3.90
CA GLY A 72 -12.63 -25.69 -4.44
C GLY A 72 -11.14 -25.28 -4.41
N ASP A 73 -10.80 -24.26 -5.18
CA ASP A 73 -9.41 -23.76 -5.29
C ASP A 73 -9.02 -22.83 -4.15
N ASP A 74 -9.97 -22.39 -3.36
CA ASP A 74 -9.85 -21.45 -2.25
C ASP A 74 -9.76 -22.13 -0.86
N ALA A 75 -9.59 -23.46 -0.80
CA ALA A 75 -9.33 -24.17 0.45
C ALA A 75 -7.94 -23.82 1.00
N VAL A 76 -7.85 -23.51 2.30
CA VAL A 76 -6.63 -23.06 2.98
C VAL A 76 -6.26 -24.02 4.10
N CYS A 77 -4.96 -24.30 4.21
CA CYS A 77 -4.30 -24.90 5.35
C CYS A 77 -2.95 -24.19 5.51
N SER A 78 -2.87 -23.22 6.41
CA SER A 78 -1.69 -22.37 6.63
C SER A 78 -1.55 -22.04 8.11
N VAL A 79 -0.39 -21.54 8.51
CA VAL A 79 -0.19 -20.94 9.83
C VAL A 79 -0.12 -19.43 9.65
N GLU A 80 -0.94 -18.71 10.42
CA GLU A 80 -1.06 -17.26 10.40
C GLU A 80 -1.12 -16.77 11.86
N ASP A 81 -0.21 -15.92 12.27
CA ASP A 81 -0.18 -15.33 13.63
C ASP A 81 -0.41 -16.36 14.77
N GLU A 82 0.41 -17.41 14.80
CA GLU A 82 0.34 -18.53 15.78
C GLU A 82 -0.92 -19.42 15.66
N TRP A 83 -1.79 -19.16 14.68
CA TRP A 83 -2.99 -19.96 14.43
C TRP A 83 -2.82 -20.85 13.21
N LEU A 84 -3.27 -22.10 13.32
CA LEU A 84 -3.50 -22.96 12.16
C LEU A 84 -4.82 -22.52 11.52
N HIS A 85 -4.73 -21.85 10.38
CA HIS A 85 -5.89 -21.42 9.59
C HIS A 85 -6.39 -22.55 8.70
N LEU A 86 -7.63 -22.94 8.90
CA LEU A 86 -8.30 -24.05 8.21
C LEU A 86 -9.56 -23.54 7.53
N LYS A 87 -9.59 -23.57 6.20
CA LYS A 87 -10.74 -23.12 5.42
C LYS A 87 -11.13 -24.14 4.38
N SER A 88 -12.44 -24.47 4.33
CA SER A 88 -12.95 -25.23 3.21
C SER A 88 -13.12 -24.35 1.99
N GLY A 89 -12.90 -24.89 0.80
CA GLY A 89 -13.31 -24.21 -0.42
C GLY A 89 -14.83 -24.09 -0.51
N VAL A 90 -15.31 -23.12 -1.32
CA VAL A 90 -16.73 -22.98 -1.62
C VAL A 90 -17.17 -24.14 -2.50
N GLY A 91 -18.00 -25.03 -1.96
CA GLY A 91 -18.52 -26.20 -2.68
C GLY A 91 -19.75 -25.88 -3.51
N ASN A 92 -19.90 -26.55 -4.64
CA ASN A 92 -21.12 -26.58 -5.41
C ASN A 92 -22.20 -27.41 -4.68
N GLY A 93 -22.82 -26.85 -3.70
CA GLY A 93 -23.99 -27.13 -3.22
C GLY A 93 -24.62 -28.10 -2.42
N ASN A 94 -25.47 -28.73 -2.83
CA ASN A 94 -26.64 -29.39 -2.25
C ASN A 94 -26.40 -30.67 -1.41
N ASN A 95 -25.16 -30.98 -1.06
CA ASN A 95 -24.90 -32.17 -0.23
C ASN A 95 -23.83 -31.89 0.83
N PRO A 96 -24.21 -31.62 2.08
CA PRO A 96 -23.31 -31.17 3.15
C PRO A 96 -22.29 -32.19 3.66
N GLY A 97 -21.99 -33.19 2.94
CA GLY A 97 -21.07 -34.23 3.40
C GLY A 97 -20.19 -34.82 2.32
N SER A 98 -20.41 -34.42 1.07
CA SER A 98 -19.86 -35.20 -0.03
C SER A 98 -18.37 -35.03 -0.26
N LYS A 99 -17.74 -33.91 0.10
CA LYS A 99 -16.27 -33.73 0.03
C LYS A 99 -15.81 -32.61 0.93
N PRO A 100 -15.80 -32.77 2.25
CA PRO A 100 -15.25 -31.77 3.15
C PRO A 100 -13.75 -31.62 2.94
N ALA A 101 -13.21 -30.46 3.23
CA ALA A 101 -11.78 -30.30 3.38
C ALA A 101 -11.32 -31.05 4.65
N MET A 102 -10.36 -31.94 4.50
CA MET A 102 -9.81 -32.73 5.59
C MET A 102 -8.34 -32.34 5.78
N PHE A 103 -8.04 -31.86 6.97
CA PHE A 103 -6.69 -31.46 7.38
C PHE A 103 -6.17 -32.51 8.34
N VAL A 104 -5.24 -33.33 7.90
CA VAL A 104 -4.83 -34.56 8.60
C VAL A 104 -3.49 -34.36 9.26
N ASN A 105 -3.41 -34.67 10.57
CA ASN A 105 -2.13 -34.73 11.26
C ASN A 105 -1.37 -36.00 10.81
N PRO A 106 -0.12 -35.90 10.36
CA PRO A 106 0.67 -37.07 9.93
C PRO A 106 1.04 -38.00 11.07
N THR A 107 0.96 -37.56 12.34
CA THR A 107 1.21 -38.39 13.51
C THR A 107 0.24 -39.57 13.55
N THR A 108 0.73 -40.73 13.93
CA THR A 108 -0.10 -41.92 14.17
C THR A 108 -0.40 -42.09 15.64
N PHE A 109 -1.65 -42.44 15.95
CA PHE A 109 -2.19 -42.59 17.28
C PHE A 109 -2.65 -44.06 17.50
N ASP A 110 -2.56 -44.53 18.73
CA ASP A 110 -3.15 -45.80 19.13
C ASP A 110 -4.42 -45.59 19.94
N PHE A 111 -5.57 -45.62 19.27
CA PHE A 111 -6.90 -45.44 19.90
C PHE A 111 -7.38 -46.66 20.69
N SER A 112 -6.56 -47.73 20.80
CA SER A 112 -6.83 -48.82 21.73
C SER A 112 -6.42 -48.49 23.17
N LYS A 113 -5.85 -47.32 23.41
CA LYS A 113 -5.45 -46.79 24.70
C LYS A 113 -6.13 -45.48 25.03
N ASP A 114 -6.12 -45.14 26.32
CA ASP A 114 -6.68 -43.88 26.79
C ASP A 114 -5.83 -42.70 26.29
N GLY A 115 -6.49 -41.56 26.00
CA GLY A 115 -5.81 -40.37 25.56
C GLY A 115 -6.69 -39.11 25.55
N TYR A 116 -6.09 -37.95 25.26
CA TYR A 116 -6.82 -36.71 25.11
C TYR A 116 -6.27 -35.86 23.92
N PHE A 117 -7.10 -34.89 23.49
CA PHE A 117 -6.77 -33.95 22.46
C PHE A 117 -7.40 -32.59 22.83
N ASP A 118 -6.55 -31.59 23.03
CA ASP A 118 -6.89 -30.25 23.44
C ASP A 118 -6.56 -29.25 22.32
N PHE A 119 -7.39 -28.24 22.17
CA PHE A 119 -7.11 -27.12 21.28
C PHE A 119 -7.98 -25.90 21.64
N THR A 120 -7.55 -24.72 21.19
CA THR A 120 -8.34 -23.51 21.20
C THR A 120 -8.83 -23.23 19.78
N ILE A 121 -10.10 -22.91 19.60
CA ILE A 121 -10.70 -22.63 18.29
C ILE A 121 -11.40 -21.27 18.31
N LYS A 122 -11.30 -20.54 17.20
CA LYS A 122 -12.17 -19.42 16.84
C LYS A 122 -12.65 -19.56 15.40
N THR A 123 -13.74 -18.90 15.05
CA THR A 123 -14.25 -18.85 13.68
C THR A 123 -14.46 -17.39 13.26
N ASP A 124 -14.16 -17.08 12.00
CA ASP A 124 -14.46 -15.77 11.41
C ASP A 124 -15.79 -15.75 10.65
N ALA A 125 -16.53 -16.84 10.68
CA ALA A 125 -17.84 -16.92 10.03
C ALA A 125 -18.85 -16.01 10.72
N THR A 126 -19.22 -14.92 10.07
CA THR A 126 -20.23 -13.96 10.56
C THR A 126 -21.66 -14.48 10.53
N GLU A 127 -21.91 -15.57 9.80
CA GLU A 127 -23.20 -16.23 9.72
C GLU A 127 -23.06 -17.73 9.99
N ALA A 128 -23.59 -18.18 11.10
CA ALA A 128 -23.60 -19.58 11.54
C ALA A 128 -24.51 -20.51 10.70
N THR A 129 -24.88 -20.13 9.49
CA THR A 129 -25.78 -20.92 8.66
C THR A 129 -25.02 -22.06 7.99
N ASN A 130 -25.07 -23.22 8.65
CA ASN A 130 -24.64 -24.52 8.12
C ASN A 130 -23.14 -24.77 7.95
N ASN A 131 -22.30 -23.95 8.50
CA ASN A 131 -20.86 -24.23 8.55
C ASN A 131 -20.61 -25.40 9.52
N ARG A 132 -19.85 -26.37 9.06
CA ARG A 132 -19.63 -27.60 9.83
C ARG A 132 -18.14 -27.81 10.05
N PHE A 133 -17.73 -27.65 11.29
CA PHE A 133 -16.40 -28.01 11.74
C PHE A 133 -16.44 -29.32 12.53
N GLY A 134 -15.41 -30.15 12.46
CA GLY A 134 -15.31 -31.36 13.28
C GLY A 134 -13.88 -31.87 13.43
N VAL A 135 -13.64 -32.53 14.55
CA VAL A 135 -12.42 -33.33 14.82
C VAL A 135 -12.77 -34.80 14.67
N TYR A 136 -11.99 -35.53 13.89
CA TYR A 136 -12.10 -36.97 13.73
C TYR A 136 -10.99 -37.65 14.50
N LEU A 137 -11.32 -38.33 15.55
CA LEU A 137 -10.39 -39.23 16.27
C LEU A 137 -10.48 -40.61 15.64
N GLY A 138 -9.35 -41.17 15.25
CA GLY A 138 -9.27 -42.42 14.52
C GLY A 138 -9.70 -42.30 13.05
N TYR A 139 -9.38 -41.18 12.43
CA TYR A 139 -9.65 -40.93 11.00
C TYR A 139 -8.89 -41.93 10.10
N ASN A 140 -9.54 -42.32 9.02
CA ASN A 140 -8.93 -43.04 7.91
C ASN A 140 -9.43 -42.42 6.57
N THR A 141 -8.96 -42.91 5.44
CA THR A 141 -9.30 -42.41 4.10
C THR A 141 -10.78 -42.52 3.74
N ASP A 142 -11.53 -43.31 4.46
CA ASP A 142 -12.98 -43.57 4.25
C ASP A 142 -13.86 -42.70 5.16
N SER A 143 -13.28 -41.68 5.77
CA SER A 143 -13.96 -40.79 6.72
C SER A 143 -14.60 -41.51 7.91
N VAL A 144 -14.00 -42.60 8.33
CA VAL A 144 -14.35 -43.29 9.57
C VAL A 144 -13.73 -42.58 10.74
N GLY A 145 -14.44 -42.40 11.84
CA GLY A 145 -13.90 -41.83 13.06
C GLY A 145 -14.94 -41.43 14.09
N MET A 146 -14.47 -41.23 15.31
CA MET A 146 -15.25 -40.57 16.37
C MET A 146 -15.23 -39.08 16.11
N MET A 147 -16.28 -38.51 15.52
CA MET A 147 -16.33 -37.10 15.15
C MET A 147 -16.97 -36.26 16.25
N ILE A 148 -16.28 -35.21 16.66
CA ILE A 148 -16.76 -34.18 17.58
C ILE A 148 -16.68 -32.84 16.82
N GLY A 149 -17.75 -32.08 16.80
CA GLY A 149 -17.77 -30.82 16.06
C GLY A 149 -18.96 -29.94 16.35
N PHE A 150 -19.13 -28.88 15.57
CA PHE A 150 -20.29 -28.00 15.66
C PHE A 150 -20.83 -27.62 14.27
N ASP A 151 -22.09 -27.25 14.26
CA ASP A 151 -22.79 -26.61 13.14
C ASP A 151 -23.70 -25.47 13.68
N ALA A 152 -24.55 -24.88 12.85
CA ALA A 152 -25.47 -23.82 13.26
C ALA A 152 -26.36 -24.18 14.48
N GLY A 153 -26.55 -25.46 14.77
CA GLY A 153 -27.31 -25.91 15.92
C GLY A 153 -26.52 -26.12 17.20
N GLY A 154 -25.17 -25.89 17.15
CA GLY A 154 -24.30 -26.09 18.29
C GLY A 154 -23.38 -27.31 18.18
N TRP A 155 -22.67 -27.60 19.28
CA TRP A 155 -21.77 -28.75 19.37
C TRP A 155 -22.51 -30.09 19.35
N PHE A 156 -21.97 -31.09 18.61
CA PHE A 156 -22.52 -32.43 18.52
C PHE A 156 -21.42 -33.46 18.24
N TRP A 157 -21.73 -34.73 18.42
CA TRP A 157 -20.88 -35.82 17.96
C TRP A 157 -21.58 -36.64 16.85
N GLN A 158 -20.79 -37.34 16.04
CA GLN A 158 -21.30 -38.29 15.05
C GLN A 158 -20.36 -39.49 14.93
N LYS A 159 -20.97 -40.68 14.85
CA LYS A 159 -20.24 -41.96 14.77
C LYS A 159 -20.08 -42.37 13.32
N TYR A 160 -19.08 -41.83 12.66
CA TYR A 160 -18.80 -42.23 11.28
C TYR A 160 -18.20 -43.67 11.24
N GLY A 161 -18.73 -44.52 10.34
CA GLY A 161 -18.38 -45.93 10.24
C GLY A 161 -19.22 -46.85 11.09
N ALA A 162 -20.11 -46.37 11.95
CA ALA A 162 -21.22 -47.15 12.53
C ALA A 162 -22.42 -47.21 11.57
N SER A 163 -23.25 -48.26 11.72
CA SER A 163 -24.45 -48.42 10.88
C SER A 163 -25.41 -47.25 11.02
N GLY A 164 -25.71 -46.58 9.90
CA GLY A 164 -26.55 -45.38 9.86
C GLY A 164 -25.91 -44.11 10.36
N SER A 165 -24.63 -44.14 10.70
CA SER A 165 -23.86 -42.98 11.20
C SER A 165 -24.61 -42.14 12.25
N PRO A 166 -24.98 -42.71 13.39
CA PRO A 166 -25.74 -42.02 14.43
C PRO A 166 -25.06 -40.73 14.86
N TRP A 167 -25.89 -39.74 15.23
CA TRP A 167 -25.40 -38.43 15.66
C TRP A 167 -26.19 -37.93 16.87
N TYR A 168 -25.59 -36.96 17.60
CA TYR A 168 -26.20 -36.43 18.82
C TYR A 168 -27.47 -35.64 18.52
N THR A 169 -28.57 -35.96 19.22
CA THR A 169 -29.91 -35.38 19.06
C THR A 169 -30.42 -34.67 20.29
N GLY A 170 -29.61 -34.55 21.35
CA GLY A 170 -29.96 -33.88 22.59
C GLY A 170 -29.75 -32.37 22.53
N ASP A 171 -29.87 -31.71 23.69
CA ASP A 171 -29.57 -30.27 23.82
C ASP A 171 -28.07 -30.01 23.58
N ARG A 172 -27.76 -29.01 22.78
CA ARG A 172 -26.40 -28.68 22.35
C ARG A 172 -25.87 -27.40 23.00
N ILE A 173 -24.61 -27.40 23.36
CA ILE A 173 -23.90 -26.15 23.66
C ILE A 173 -23.80 -25.34 22.36
N ALA A 174 -24.00 -24.04 22.44
CA ALA A 174 -23.92 -23.15 21.28
C ALA A 174 -22.54 -23.23 20.59
N SER A 175 -22.53 -23.06 19.28
CA SER A 175 -21.30 -22.91 18.47
C SER A 175 -20.57 -21.61 18.84
N PRO A 176 -19.24 -21.53 18.64
CA PRO A 176 -18.50 -20.29 18.84
C PRO A 176 -19.08 -19.16 17.99
N THR A 177 -19.17 -17.96 18.56
CA THR A 177 -19.48 -16.74 17.81
C THR A 177 -18.23 -16.25 17.07
N SER A 178 -18.40 -15.39 16.07
CA SER A 178 -17.26 -14.83 15.30
C SER A 178 -16.27 -14.16 16.23
N GLY A 179 -15.00 -14.54 16.11
CA GLY A 179 -13.90 -14.03 16.93
C GLY A 179 -13.80 -14.60 18.34
N GLU A 180 -14.77 -15.36 18.81
CA GLU A 180 -14.76 -15.96 20.16
C GLU A 180 -13.76 -17.12 20.23
N GLU A 181 -12.77 -17.02 21.15
CA GLU A 181 -11.84 -18.12 21.43
C GLU A 181 -12.45 -19.09 22.42
N VAL A 182 -12.53 -20.35 22.02
CA VAL A 182 -13.13 -21.42 22.82
C VAL A 182 -12.14 -22.55 23.01
N ASN A 183 -11.85 -22.91 24.27
CA ASN A 183 -11.02 -24.07 24.58
C ASN A 183 -11.85 -25.35 24.48
N VAL A 184 -11.31 -26.35 23.81
CA VAL A 184 -11.95 -27.67 23.63
C VAL A 184 -11.03 -28.74 24.20
N HIS A 185 -11.56 -29.57 25.09
CA HIS A 185 -10.89 -30.74 25.63
C HIS A 185 -11.68 -32.00 25.26
N ILE A 186 -11.03 -32.92 24.58
CA ILE A 186 -11.61 -34.23 24.18
C ILE A 186 -10.77 -35.34 24.82
N GLU A 187 -11.39 -36.14 25.66
CA GLU A 187 -10.80 -37.29 26.30
C GLU A 187 -11.44 -38.59 25.81
N TRP A 188 -10.67 -39.59 25.48
CA TRP A 188 -11.16 -40.89 25.08
C TRP A 188 -10.53 -42.04 25.90
N THR A 189 -11.27 -43.11 26.04
CA THR A 189 -10.75 -44.34 26.68
C THR A 189 -10.52 -45.42 25.65
N SER A 190 -9.70 -46.42 26.02
CA SER A 190 -9.46 -47.66 25.27
C SER A 190 -10.75 -48.41 24.90
N ALA A 191 -11.82 -48.16 25.66
CA ALA A 191 -13.15 -48.69 25.37
C ALA A 191 -13.95 -47.80 24.39
N LYS A 192 -13.31 -46.83 23.74
CA LYS A 192 -13.95 -45.82 22.83
C LYS A 192 -15.07 -45.02 23.49
N LYS A 193 -14.93 -44.69 24.75
CA LYS A 193 -15.82 -43.76 25.44
C LYS A 193 -15.21 -42.39 25.41
N VAL A 194 -15.97 -41.36 24.99
CA VAL A 194 -15.49 -40.01 24.77
C VAL A 194 -16.19 -39.04 25.71
N THR A 195 -15.39 -38.21 26.40
CA THR A 195 -15.85 -37.08 27.19
C THR A 195 -15.36 -35.81 26.53
N VAL A 196 -16.22 -34.79 26.42
CA VAL A 196 -15.90 -33.51 25.77
C VAL A 196 -16.26 -32.35 26.70
N LYS A 197 -15.33 -31.42 26.86
CA LYS A 197 -15.56 -30.12 27.52
C LYS A 197 -15.38 -28.98 26.50
N ILE A 198 -16.30 -28.04 26.55
CA ILE A 198 -16.27 -26.79 25.77
C ILE A 198 -16.16 -25.64 26.79
N GLY A 199 -15.04 -24.99 26.84
CA GLY A 199 -14.68 -24.13 27.97
C GLY A 199 -14.73 -24.92 29.27
N ASP A 200 -15.44 -24.40 30.28
CA ASP A 200 -15.63 -25.07 31.57
C ASP A 200 -16.81 -26.05 31.61
N THR A 201 -17.57 -26.15 30.53
CA THR A 201 -18.81 -26.93 30.47
C THR A 201 -18.57 -28.31 29.87
N VAL A 202 -19.03 -29.38 30.53
CA VAL A 202 -19.06 -30.74 29.97
C VAL A 202 -20.18 -30.83 28.96
N ALA A 203 -19.78 -30.92 27.67
CA ALA A 203 -20.73 -31.04 26.56
C ALA A 203 -21.25 -32.46 26.40
N PHE A 204 -20.33 -33.43 26.49
CA PHE A 204 -20.62 -34.86 26.38
C PHE A 204 -19.84 -35.63 27.43
N GLN A 205 -20.45 -36.60 28.06
CA GLN A 205 -19.80 -37.37 29.13
C GLN A 205 -19.91 -38.87 28.85
N ASN A 206 -18.76 -39.56 28.69
CA ASN A 206 -18.67 -40.99 28.47
C ASN A 206 -19.53 -41.51 27.31
N GLU A 207 -19.64 -40.73 26.23
CA GLU A 207 -20.39 -41.13 25.03
C GLU A 207 -19.76 -42.39 24.40
N ASP A 208 -20.55 -43.38 24.10
CA ASP A 208 -20.10 -44.69 23.67
C ASP A 208 -19.95 -44.77 22.13
N PHE A 209 -18.70 -44.81 21.65
CA PHE A 209 -18.39 -44.98 20.23
C PHE A 209 -17.93 -46.37 19.85
N SER A 210 -18.19 -47.38 20.72
CA SER A 210 -17.77 -48.77 20.48
C SER A 210 -18.42 -49.40 19.24
N GLU A 211 -19.56 -48.88 18.78
CA GLU A 211 -20.22 -49.27 17.53
C GLU A 211 -19.39 -49.01 16.27
N ILE A 212 -18.41 -48.11 16.31
CA ILE A 212 -17.47 -47.91 15.21
C ILE A 212 -16.51 -49.09 15.19
N GLY A 213 -16.54 -49.87 14.12
CA GLY A 213 -15.67 -51.05 13.98
C GLY A 213 -14.21 -50.79 14.07
N SER A 214 -13.52 -50.62 12.96
CA SER A 214 -12.09 -50.32 12.92
C SER A 214 -11.89 -48.80 12.81
N LEU A 215 -11.27 -48.20 13.80
CA LEU A 215 -10.74 -46.84 13.71
C LEU A 215 -9.42 -46.81 12.90
N GLY A 216 -9.20 -45.72 12.20
CA GLY A 216 -7.88 -45.38 11.69
C GLY A 216 -6.93 -44.94 12.83
N ASN A 217 -5.74 -44.58 12.48
CA ASN A 217 -4.71 -44.16 13.42
C ASN A 217 -4.32 -42.67 13.29
N LYS A 218 -5.18 -41.84 12.70
CA LYS A 218 -4.97 -40.42 12.51
C LYS A 218 -5.97 -39.54 13.27
N ILE A 219 -5.61 -38.32 13.53
CA ILE A 219 -6.54 -37.24 13.91
C ILE A 219 -6.65 -36.31 12.72
N ALA A 220 -7.86 -35.86 12.41
CA ALA A 220 -8.11 -34.92 11.33
C ALA A 220 -9.11 -33.84 11.74
N PHE A 221 -8.90 -32.62 11.29
CA PHE A 221 -9.92 -31.58 11.29
C PHE A 221 -10.73 -31.66 10.00
N LYS A 222 -12.03 -31.46 10.12
CA LYS A 222 -12.95 -31.41 9.01
C LYS A 222 -13.55 -30.01 8.91
N CYS A 223 -13.37 -29.36 7.76
CA CYS A 223 -14.11 -28.16 7.39
C CYS A 223 -15.08 -28.50 6.26
N GLY A 224 -16.37 -28.32 6.48
CA GLY A 224 -17.42 -28.56 5.49
C GLY A 224 -17.89 -27.28 4.84
N SER A 225 -18.38 -27.34 3.61
CA SER A 225 -19.02 -26.25 2.90
C SER A 225 -20.49 -26.63 2.64
N TYR A 226 -21.40 -25.69 2.91
CA TYR A 226 -22.84 -25.87 2.66
C TYR A 226 -23.46 -24.58 2.13
N GLY A 227 -24.27 -24.69 1.10
CA GLY A 227 -25.02 -23.54 0.60
C GLY A 227 -24.18 -22.39 0.02
N GLY A 228 -22.93 -22.66 -0.37
CA GLY A 228 -22.04 -21.65 -0.92
C GLY A 228 -21.15 -20.94 0.11
N ASN A 229 -21.29 -21.24 1.40
CA ASN A 229 -20.45 -20.66 2.45
C ASN A 229 -19.34 -21.63 2.87
N ALA A 230 -18.09 -21.15 2.91
CA ALA A 230 -16.96 -21.91 3.44
C ALA A 230 -16.99 -21.96 4.97
N THR A 231 -16.51 -23.08 5.55
CA THR A 231 -16.14 -23.10 6.97
C THR A 231 -14.74 -22.53 7.09
N ASP A 232 -14.60 -21.52 7.93
CA ASP A 232 -13.37 -20.76 8.13
C ASP A 232 -13.07 -20.73 9.64
N VAL A 233 -12.01 -21.42 10.07
CA VAL A 233 -11.67 -21.56 11.49
C VAL A 233 -10.17 -21.45 11.70
N PHE A 234 -9.81 -20.99 12.90
CA PHE A 234 -8.45 -20.88 13.36
C PHE A 234 -8.28 -21.72 14.61
N VAL A 235 -7.21 -22.49 14.68
CA VAL A 235 -6.93 -23.41 15.78
C VAL A 235 -5.51 -23.16 16.30
N LYS A 236 -5.35 -23.08 17.64
CA LYS A 236 -4.07 -22.97 18.31
C LYS A 236 -4.04 -23.83 19.58
N ASN A 237 -2.92 -23.81 20.29
CA ASN A 237 -2.74 -24.51 21.57
C ASN A 237 -3.13 -26.00 21.48
N ILE A 238 -2.68 -26.69 20.42
CA ILE A 238 -2.98 -28.10 20.22
C ILE A 238 -2.06 -28.94 21.10
N HIS A 239 -2.66 -29.61 22.10
CA HIS A 239 -1.98 -30.54 22.98
C HIS A 239 -2.66 -31.87 22.91
N TYR A 240 -1.89 -32.95 22.87
CA TYR A 240 -2.46 -34.29 22.87
C TYR A 240 -1.58 -35.31 23.58
N THR A 241 -2.23 -36.31 24.19
CA THR A 241 -1.56 -37.49 24.66
C THR A 241 -2.15 -38.70 23.96
N GLY A 242 -1.30 -39.55 23.52
CA GLY A 242 -1.63 -40.82 22.91
C GLY A 242 -0.35 -41.67 22.74
N GLN A 243 -0.49 -42.96 22.61
CA GLN A 243 0.70 -43.75 22.29
C GLN A 243 1.04 -43.55 20.82
N LYS A 244 2.13 -42.82 20.59
CA LYS A 244 2.69 -42.58 19.27
C LYS A 244 3.45 -43.80 18.82
N THR A 245 2.97 -44.53 17.82
CA THR A 245 3.85 -45.44 17.06
C THR A 245 4.64 -44.60 16.08
N VAL A 246 5.86 -44.24 16.44
CA VAL A 246 6.77 -43.57 15.51
C VAL A 246 7.24 -44.66 14.55
N ASP A 247 6.82 -44.61 13.29
CA ASP A 247 7.58 -45.22 12.23
C ASP A 247 8.95 -44.58 12.29
N GLN A 248 10.00 -45.35 12.56
CA GLN A 248 11.37 -44.85 12.57
C GLN A 248 11.69 -44.34 11.17
N ILE A 249 11.51 -43.05 10.95
CA ILE A 249 11.95 -42.42 9.72
C ILE A 249 13.46 -42.48 9.69
N LYS A 250 14.00 -43.34 8.85
CA LYS A 250 15.45 -43.44 8.66
C LYS A 250 15.92 -42.09 8.13
N THR A 251 16.70 -41.42 8.94
CA THR A 251 17.46 -40.22 8.53
C THR A 251 18.90 -40.57 8.29
N PHE A 252 19.56 -39.85 7.43
CA PHE A 252 20.96 -40.03 7.08
C PHE A 252 21.69 -38.70 7.25
N ALA A 253 22.92 -38.79 7.78
CA ALA A 253 23.73 -37.61 8.04
C ALA A 253 24.25 -37.02 6.72
N VAL A 254 24.03 -35.74 6.52
CA VAL A 254 24.75 -34.87 5.57
C VAL A 254 25.81 -34.13 6.36
N SER A 255 27.08 -34.43 6.11
CA SER A 255 28.20 -33.84 6.83
C SER A 255 29.22 -33.23 5.87
N GLY A 256 30.01 -32.30 6.35
CA GLY A 256 31.04 -31.62 5.57
C GLY A 256 31.79 -30.59 6.40
N LYS A 257 32.58 -29.77 5.72
CA LYS A 257 33.40 -28.74 6.34
C LYS A 257 33.23 -27.42 5.57
N VAL A 258 33.12 -26.32 6.31
CA VAL A 258 33.10 -24.96 5.76
C VAL A 258 34.46 -24.32 6.01
N VAL A 259 35.05 -23.74 4.96
CA VAL A 259 36.41 -23.15 4.98
C VAL A 259 36.40 -21.83 4.23
N ASP A 260 37.40 -20.96 4.49
CA ASP A 260 37.64 -19.76 3.66
C ASP A 260 38.46 -20.14 2.39
N ALA A 261 38.78 -19.13 1.57
CA ALA A 261 39.53 -19.30 0.33
C ALA A 261 40.96 -19.85 0.55
N GLU A 262 41.53 -19.64 1.73
CA GLU A 262 42.83 -20.14 2.16
C GLU A 262 42.75 -21.55 2.79
N GLY A 263 41.55 -22.12 2.90
CA GLY A 263 41.32 -23.43 3.50
C GLY A 263 41.24 -23.45 5.03
N LYS A 264 41.16 -22.29 5.67
CA LYS A 264 41.02 -22.17 7.13
C LYS A 264 39.54 -22.44 7.54
N PRO A 265 39.33 -23.19 8.63
CA PRO A 265 37.99 -23.50 9.12
C PRO A 265 37.19 -22.25 9.47
N ILE A 266 35.91 -22.24 9.11
CA ILE A 266 34.95 -21.20 9.50
C ILE A 266 34.01 -21.80 10.56
N ALA A 267 34.13 -21.32 11.78
CA ALA A 267 33.26 -21.68 12.89
C ALA A 267 32.00 -20.85 12.91
N ASN A 268 30.92 -21.41 13.50
CA ASN A 268 29.61 -20.73 13.65
C ASN A 268 28.95 -20.31 12.31
N ALA A 269 29.31 -20.93 11.19
CA ALA A 269 28.56 -20.81 9.96
C ALA A 269 27.28 -21.63 10.07
N THR A 270 26.13 -21.04 9.76
CA THR A 270 24.84 -21.75 9.71
C THR A 270 24.79 -22.55 8.42
N VAL A 271 24.61 -23.86 8.54
CA VAL A 271 24.42 -24.77 7.42
C VAL A 271 23.00 -25.32 7.50
N ALA A 272 22.23 -25.18 6.41
CA ALA A 272 20.89 -25.71 6.32
C ALA A 272 20.74 -26.69 5.16
N VAL A 273 20.02 -27.80 5.40
CA VAL A 273 19.68 -28.81 4.39
C VAL A 273 18.17 -29.05 4.43
N GLY A 274 17.46 -28.52 3.45
CA GLY A 274 16.01 -28.44 3.50
C GLY A 274 15.55 -27.58 4.68
N LYS A 275 14.82 -28.18 5.60
CA LYS A 275 14.30 -27.50 6.81
C LYS A 275 15.17 -27.70 8.06
N GLN A 276 16.20 -28.50 8.00
CA GLN A 276 17.10 -28.75 9.10
C GLN A 276 18.31 -27.84 9.01
N SER A 277 18.76 -27.31 10.14
CA SER A 277 19.94 -26.46 10.20
C SER A 277 20.82 -26.79 11.40
N THR A 278 22.12 -26.47 11.28
CA THR A 278 23.11 -26.58 12.36
C THR A 278 24.16 -25.48 12.18
N LYS A 279 25.00 -25.28 13.20
CA LYS A 279 26.16 -24.39 13.09
C LYS A 279 27.45 -25.24 13.00
N THR A 280 28.43 -24.77 12.23
CA THR A 280 29.74 -25.36 12.19
C THR A 280 30.47 -25.19 13.53
N ASN A 281 31.20 -26.23 13.95
CA ASN A 281 32.06 -26.17 15.13
C ASN A 281 33.37 -25.39 14.88
N GLU A 282 34.30 -25.37 15.86
CA GLU A 282 35.58 -24.65 15.76
C GLU A 282 36.47 -25.17 14.62
N ASP A 283 36.30 -26.40 14.19
CA ASP A 283 37.01 -27.00 13.05
C ASP A 283 36.28 -26.79 11.73
N GLY A 284 35.17 -26.01 11.71
CA GLY A 284 34.35 -25.78 10.53
C GLY A 284 33.46 -26.94 10.14
N VAL A 285 33.34 -27.97 10.96
CA VAL A 285 32.60 -29.22 10.64
C VAL A 285 31.15 -29.09 11.02
N TYR A 286 30.27 -29.64 10.18
CA TYR A 286 28.82 -29.76 10.42
C TYR A 286 28.32 -31.17 10.13
N SER A 287 27.16 -31.51 10.74
CA SER A 287 26.42 -32.74 10.45
C SER A 287 24.95 -32.51 10.70
N ILE A 288 24.08 -32.82 9.70
CA ILE A 288 22.64 -32.63 9.73
C ILE A 288 21.98 -33.95 9.30
N ASN A 289 21.02 -34.45 10.08
CA ASN A 289 20.25 -35.64 9.74
C ASN A 289 18.99 -35.26 8.96
N VAL A 290 18.85 -35.79 7.73
CA VAL A 290 17.67 -35.57 6.87
C VAL A 290 17.17 -36.88 6.28
N LYS A 291 15.93 -36.92 5.84
CA LYS A 291 15.33 -38.07 5.12
C LYS A 291 15.98 -38.24 3.73
N PRO A 292 15.87 -39.41 3.10
CA PRO A 292 16.21 -39.53 1.68
C PRO A 292 15.40 -38.51 0.83
N GLY A 293 16.09 -37.81 -0.05
CA GLY A 293 15.52 -36.80 -0.90
C GLY A 293 16.55 -35.93 -1.64
N GLN A 294 16.08 -35.03 -2.46
CA GLN A 294 16.90 -33.99 -3.08
C GLN A 294 16.71 -32.68 -2.28
N TYR A 295 17.84 -32.07 -1.92
CA TYR A 295 17.85 -30.87 -1.08
C TYR A 295 18.78 -29.81 -1.67
N GLN A 296 18.49 -28.56 -1.38
CA GLN A 296 19.46 -27.48 -1.49
C GLN A 296 20.13 -27.32 -0.12
N LEU A 297 21.45 -27.45 -0.08
CA LEU A 297 22.27 -27.10 1.07
C LEU A 297 22.68 -25.65 0.95
N SER A 298 22.43 -24.84 1.98
CA SER A 298 22.85 -23.44 2.05
C SER A 298 23.81 -23.22 3.22
N VAL A 299 24.79 -22.34 3.03
CA VAL A 299 25.74 -21.96 4.08
C VAL A 299 25.80 -20.44 4.17
N ILE A 300 25.61 -19.94 5.38
CA ILE A 300 25.58 -18.50 5.68
C ILE A 300 26.54 -18.23 6.85
N ARG A 301 27.34 -17.18 6.72
CA ARG A 301 28.22 -16.71 7.80
C ARG A 301 28.42 -15.20 7.65
N ASP A 302 28.26 -14.47 8.74
CA ASP A 302 28.48 -13.03 8.74
C ASP A 302 29.91 -12.67 8.29
N GLY A 303 30.03 -11.69 7.41
CA GLY A 303 31.27 -11.30 6.75
C GLY A 303 31.71 -12.20 5.59
N TYR A 304 30.88 -13.11 5.15
CA TYR A 304 31.14 -14.00 4.02
C TYR A 304 29.95 -14.04 3.05
N VAL A 305 30.24 -14.18 1.76
CA VAL A 305 29.23 -14.39 0.73
C VAL A 305 28.56 -15.75 0.93
N SER A 306 27.22 -15.76 1.08
CA SER A 306 26.47 -17.00 1.22
C SER A 306 26.59 -17.87 -0.02
N THR A 307 26.56 -19.19 0.15
CA THR A 307 26.62 -20.16 -0.96
C THR A 307 25.57 -21.23 -0.83
N THR A 308 25.15 -21.77 -1.97
CA THR A 308 24.19 -22.88 -2.04
C THR A 308 24.71 -23.96 -2.98
N GLN A 309 24.38 -25.23 -2.68
CA GLN A 309 24.65 -26.36 -3.59
C GLN A 309 23.58 -27.44 -3.44
N ASP A 310 23.33 -28.19 -4.49
CA ASP A 310 22.38 -29.31 -4.45
C ASP A 310 23.00 -30.54 -3.83
N VAL A 311 22.25 -31.22 -2.95
CA VAL A 311 22.65 -32.46 -2.27
C VAL A 311 21.54 -33.50 -2.43
N THR A 312 21.90 -34.68 -2.91
CA THR A 312 20.97 -35.81 -2.99
C THR A 312 21.32 -36.82 -1.87
N VAL A 313 20.36 -37.07 -0.99
CA VAL A 313 20.49 -38.02 0.12
C VAL A 313 19.72 -39.28 -0.23
N GLY A 314 20.45 -40.41 -0.35
CA GLY A 314 19.88 -41.74 -0.52
C GLY A 314 19.71 -42.44 0.83
N GLU A 315 19.87 -43.79 0.83
CA GLU A 315 19.82 -44.60 2.04
C GLU A 315 21.20 -44.74 2.74
N GLN A 316 22.06 -43.72 2.59
CA GLN A 316 23.41 -43.70 3.20
C GLN A 316 23.76 -42.25 3.57
N ASN A 317 24.66 -42.13 4.56
CA ASN A 317 25.23 -40.84 4.93
C ASN A 317 25.97 -40.21 3.74
N VAL A 318 25.84 -38.90 3.60
CA VAL A 318 26.47 -38.12 2.53
C VAL A 318 27.56 -37.26 3.14
N ASN A 319 28.74 -37.33 2.60
CA ASN A 319 29.83 -36.42 2.95
C ASN A 319 30.00 -35.42 1.78
N VAL A 320 29.77 -34.17 2.09
CA VAL A 320 29.87 -33.05 1.13
C VAL A 320 31.32 -32.59 1.09
N GLU A 321 31.84 -32.27 -0.10
CA GLU A 321 33.17 -31.65 -0.23
C GLU A 321 33.24 -30.34 0.55
N ASN A 322 34.44 -29.86 0.87
CA ASN A 322 34.61 -28.60 1.58
C ASN A 322 33.88 -27.46 0.87
N ILE A 323 33.01 -26.79 1.60
CA ILE A 323 32.29 -25.60 1.12
C ILE A 323 33.20 -24.40 1.39
N VAL A 324 33.60 -23.73 0.33
CA VAL A 324 34.45 -22.52 0.41
C VAL A 324 33.57 -21.28 0.45
N LEU A 325 33.65 -20.50 1.52
CA LEU A 325 33.05 -19.18 1.58
C LEU A 325 34.09 -18.12 1.23
N THR A 326 33.69 -17.19 0.39
CA THR A 326 34.50 -15.99 0.08
C THR A 326 34.16 -14.89 1.09
N GLN A 327 35.18 -14.31 1.69
CA GLN A 327 34.98 -13.18 2.61
C GLN A 327 34.33 -12.00 1.87
N GLU A 328 33.31 -11.40 2.44
CA GLU A 328 32.74 -10.16 1.89
C GLU A 328 33.82 -9.08 1.91
N ALA A 329 33.92 -8.35 0.80
CA ALA A 329 34.82 -7.20 0.75
C ALA A 329 34.41 -6.18 1.83
N GLN A 330 35.33 -5.85 2.71
CA GLN A 330 35.08 -4.81 3.70
C GLN A 330 34.78 -3.49 2.97
N LEU A 331 33.64 -2.89 3.29
CA LEU A 331 33.23 -1.63 2.72
C LEU A 331 34.15 -0.51 3.25
N GLU A 332 34.93 0.11 2.39
CA GLU A 332 35.66 1.31 2.76
C GLU A 332 34.70 2.47 2.93
N THR A 333 34.73 3.13 4.08
CA THR A 333 33.80 4.20 4.45
C THR A 333 34.48 5.54 4.72
N GLU A 334 33.68 6.61 4.58
CA GLU A 334 34.00 7.97 4.99
C GLU A 334 32.84 8.53 5.79
N THR A 335 33.09 9.59 6.58
CA THR A 335 32.05 10.21 7.43
C THR A 335 31.73 11.62 6.95
N LEU A 336 30.46 11.88 6.66
CA LEU A 336 29.93 13.22 6.42
C LEU A 336 29.36 13.74 7.73
N SER A 337 29.89 14.86 8.24
CA SER A 337 29.53 15.39 9.55
C SER A 337 28.68 16.66 9.46
N THR A 338 27.60 16.67 10.24
CA THR A 338 26.83 17.89 10.56
C THR A 338 26.86 18.16 12.07
N GLU A 339 26.21 19.20 12.53
CA GLU A 339 26.01 19.44 13.96
C GLU A 339 25.14 18.36 14.61
N ASP A 340 24.15 17.82 13.88
CA ASP A 340 23.12 16.93 14.41
C ASP A 340 23.45 15.43 14.23
N MET A 341 24.25 15.07 13.23
CA MET A 341 24.59 13.66 12.95
C MET A 341 25.90 13.50 12.18
N ASP A 342 26.44 12.30 12.26
CA ASP A 342 27.48 11.77 11.39
C ASP A 342 26.87 10.72 10.46
N VAL A 343 27.08 10.87 9.15
CA VAL A 343 26.58 9.94 8.12
C VAL A 343 27.77 9.15 7.59
N VAL A 344 27.79 7.85 7.85
CA VAL A 344 28.82 6.94 7.35
C VAL A 344 28.43 6.48 5.95
N VAL A 345 29.25 6.80 4.94
CA VAL A 345 28.98 6.52 3.53
C VAL A 345 30.10 5.66 2.93
N SER A 346 29.81 4.94 1.86
CA SER A 346 30.81 4.15 1.14
C SER A 346 31.74 5.06 0.34
N LYS A 347 33.04 4.67 0.24
CA LYS A 347 34.03 5.34 -0.62
C LYS A 347 33.95 4.92 -2.08
N THR A 348 33.32 3.80 -2.38
CA THR A 348 33.34 3.20 -3.73
C THR A 348 32.01 3.32 -4.49
N PHE A 349 30.93 3.74 -3.81
CA PHE A 349 29.60 3.87 -4.44
C PHE A 349 28.71 4.80 -3.60
N PRO A 350 27.79 5.57 -4.20
CA PRO A 350 26.91 6.50 -3.45
C PRO A 350 25.88 5.73 -2.60
N SER A 351 26.30 5.19 -1.47
CA SER A 351 25.47 4.45 -0.51
C SER A 351 25.78 4.86 0.92
N VAL A 352 24.75 4.78 1.77
CA VAL A 352 24.81 5.11 3.19
C VAL A 352 24.88 3.81 3.99
N VAL A 353 25.75 3.75 4.97
CA VAL A 353 25.87 2.60 5.87
C VAL A 353 25.03 2.82 7.12
N ARG A 354 25.20 3.99 7.76
CA ARG A 354 24.45 4.34 8.98
C ARG A 354 24.52 5.84 9.26
N TYR A 355 23.69 6.25 10.20
CA TYR A 355 23.60 7.58 10.79
C TYR A 355 23.88 7.49 12.29
N ASP A 356 24.90 8.18 12.78
CA ASP A 356 25.24 8.26 14.18
C ASP A 356 24.76 9.64 14.70
N MET A 357 23.70 9.66 15.51
CA MET A 357 23.06 10.91 15.97
C MET A 357 23.86 11.55 17.10
N LYS A 358 23.99 12.88 17.09
CA LYS A 358 24.88 13.62 18.01
C LYS A 358 24.18 14.59 18.97
N LYS A 359 22.90 14.93 18.72
CA LYS A 359 22.25 16.05 19.38
C LYS A 359 20.94 15.66 20.08
N GLY A 360 20.65 16.35 21.19
CA GLY A 360 19.39 16.22 21.92
C GLY A 360 19.14 14.80 22.45
N ASP A 361 17.88 14.39 22.46
CA ASP A 361 17.45 13.07 22.95
C ASP A 361 17.86 11.92 21.99
N LEU A 362 18.34 12.26 20.81
CA LEU A 362 18.86 11.30 19.83
C LEU A 362 20.35 11.02 19.99
N ALA A 363 21.08 11.80 20.79
CA ALA A 363 22.52 11.66 20.92
C ALA A 363 22.95 10.24 21.31
N GLY A 364 23.84 9.65 20.51
CA GLY A 364 24.35 8.29 20.70
C GLY A 364 23.46 7.19 20.12
N LYS A 365 22.32 7.51 19.54
CA LYS A 365 21.46 6.55 18.83
C LYS A 365 21.92 6.37 17.39
N VAL A 366 21.63 5.20 16.81
CA VAL A 366 22.07 4.82 15.46
C VAL A 366 20.88 4.43 14.60
N PHE A 367 20.76 5.02 13.43
CA PHE A 367 19.87 4.58 12.37
C PHE A 367 20.67 3.96 11.23
N TYR A 368 20.06 3.12 10.40
CA TYR A 368 20.79 2.37 9.38
C TYR A 368 20.43 2.80 7.97
N GLY A 369 21.34 2.54 7.05
CA GLY A 369 21.16 2.64 5.61
C GLY A 369 21.31 1.27 4.94
N GLN A 370 22.29 1.16 4.06
CA GLN A 370 22.57 -0.04 3.29
C GLN A 370 23.07 -1.18 4.18
N SER A 371 22.52 -2.37 4.02
CA SER A 371 22.95 -3.57 4.76
C SER A 371 23.99 -4.40 4.02
N GLU A 372 24.28 -4.09 2.74
CA GLU A 372 25.26 -4.78 1.92
C GLU A 372 25.90 -3.84 0.89
N LYS A 373 27.05 -4.24 0.31
CA LYS A 373 27.66 -3.49 -0.78
C LYS A 373 26.76 -3.52 -2.00
N ILE A 374 26.50 -2.36 -2.59
CA ILE A 374 25.85 -2.22 -3.89
C ILE A 374 26.81 -1.54 -4.86
N ASN A 375 26.69 -1.84 -6.15
CA ASN A 375 27.54 -1.29 -7.20
C ASN A 375 26.84 -1.23 -8.57
N THR A 376 25.51 -1.33 -8.59
CA THR A 376 24.71 -1.42 -9.82
C THR A 376 24.01 -0.11 -10.12
N VAL A 377 24.10 0.31 -11.37
CA VAL A 377 23.29 1.39 -11.95
C VAL A 377 22.47 0.81 -13.08
N THR A 378 21.17 1.06 -13.08
CA THR A 378 20.26 0.64 -14.15
C THR A 378 19.98 1.84 -15.05
N ILE A 379 20.24 1.70 -16.34
CA ILE A 379 19.91 2.69 -17.38
C ILE A 379 18.97 2.04 -18.39
N ASN A 380 17.83 2.66 -18.63
CA ASN A 380 16.80 2.15 -19.54
C ASN A 380 16.40 0.70 -19.25
N GLY A 381 16.32 0.34 -17.97
CA GLY A 381 16.00 -1.02 -17.51
C GLY A 381 17.14 -2.03 -17.64
N THR A 382 18.33 -1.62 -18.13
CA THR A 382 19.52 -2.48 -18.22
C THR A 382 20.44 -2.22 -17.03
N ALA A 383 20.64 -3.23 -16.20
CA ALA A 383 21.55 -3.17 -15.05
C ALA A 383 23.01 -3.26 -15.51
N VAL A 384 23.85 -2.38 -14.99
CA VAL A 384 25.29 -2.35 -15.21
C VAL A 384 25.98 -2.38 -13.85
N GLU A 385 26.74 -3.42 -13.60
CA GLU A 385 27.61 -3.50 -12.41
C GLU A 385 28.88 -2.69 -12.66
N LEU A 386 29.26 -1.88 -11.68
CA LEU A 386 30.46 -1.04 -11.72
C LEU A 386 31.56 -1.64 -10.86
N ASP A 387 32.77 -1.69 -11.40
CA ASP A 387 33.96 -1.94 -10.61
C ASP A 387 34.38 -0.68 -9.82
N ASP A 388 35.12 -0.85 -8.72
CA ASP A 388 35.59 0.30 -7.92
C ASP A 388 36.41 1.31 -8.75
N ALA A 389 37.04 0.89 -9.86
CA ALA A 389 37.76 1.75 -10.80
C ALA A 389 36.85 2.64 -11.66
N ASP A 390 35.55 2.26 -11.81
CA ASP A 390 34.59 3.03 -12.59
C ASP A 390 33.98 4.18 -11.78
N VAL A 391 34.23 4.21 -10.47
CA VAL A 391 33.70 5.22 -9.55
C VAL A 391 34.83 6.04 -8.95
N LYS A 392 34.75 7.35 -9.10
CA LYS A 392 35.69 8.30 -8.46
C LYS A 392 34.92 9.10 -7.42
N ALA A 393 35.31 8.92 -6.15
CA ALA A 393 34.70 9.63 -5.04
C ALA A 393 35.63 10.73 -4.51
N THR A 394 35.03 11.84 -4.09
CA THR A 394 35.68 12.93 -3.37
C THR A 394 34.84 13.37 -2.20
N PHE A 395 35.47 13.72 -1.08
CA PHE A 395 34.81 14.03 0.17
C PHE A 395 35.22 15.43 0.66
N ASP A 396 34.25 16.23 1.07
CA ASP A 396 34.46 17.57 1.59
C ASP A 396 33.47 17.87 2.72
N GLY A 397 33.89 17.65 3.95
CA GLY A 397 33.07 17.89 5.15
C GLY A 397 31.77 17.11 5.18
N ALA A 398 30.66 17.79 4.90
CA ALA A 398 29.31 17.18 4.91
C ALA A 398 28.88 16.69 3.50
N LYS A 399 29.78 16.64 2.53
CA LYS A 399 29.46 16.28 1.15
C LYS A 399 30.40 15.21 0.60
N ALA A 400 29.84 14.24 -0.11
CA ALA A 400 30.53 13.28 -0.95
C ALA A 400 30.05 13.44 -2.40
N THR A 401 30.98 13.46 -3.35
CA THR A 401 30.68 13.51 -4.79
C THR A 401 31.25 12.26 -5.44
N TYR A 402 30.41 11.60 -6.24
CA TYR A 402 30.75 10.36 -6.95
C TYR A 402 30.58 10.60 -8.46
N VAL A 403 31.63 10.30 -9.22
CA VAL A 403 31.60 10.30 -10.69
C VAL A 403 31.66 8.86 -11.15
N MET A 404 30.55 8.36 -11.69
CA MET A 404 30.36 6.98 -12.11
C MET A 404 30.44 6.89 -13.63
N THR A 405 31.31 6.01 -14.16
CA THR A 405 31.40 5.68 -15.57
C THR A 405 30.59 4.40 -15.83
N VAL A 406 29.48 4.53 -16.53
CA VAL A 406 28.52 3.43 -16.77
C VAL A 406 28.66 2.98 -18.22
N LYS A 407 29.13 1.76 -18.44
CA LYS A 407 29.32 1.17 -19.79
C LYS A 407 28.66 -0.18 -19.92
N GLY A 408 27.79 -0.34 -20.91
CA GLY A 408 27.06 -1.56 -21.21
C GLY A 408 26.69 -1.66 -22.70
N ASP A 409 25.83 -2.63 -23.04
CA ASP A 409 25.29 -2.70 -24.38
C ASP A 409 24.40 -1.47 -24.62
N LYS A 410 24.74 -0.65 -25.63
CA LYS A 410 24.08 0.63 -25.96
C LYS A 410 24.04 1.64 -24.81
N ILE A 411 24.95 1.52 -23.85
CA ILE A 411 25.13 2.45 -22.74
C ILE A 411 26.57 2.91 -22.68
N ASP A 412 26.81 4.22 -22.77
CA ASP A 412 28.10 4.85 -22.46
C ASP A 412 27.78 6.23 -21.84
N ALA A 413 27.81 6.28 -20.51
CA ALA A 413 27.40 7.44 -19.76
C ALA A 413 28.39 7.77 -18.64
N VAL A 414 28.45 9.04 -18.26
CA VAL A 414 29.08 9.50 -17.02
C VAL A 414 28.01 10.17 -16.17
N ILE A 415 27.80 9.66 -14.97
CA ILE A 415 26.81 10.18 -14.02
C ILE A 415 27.55 10.74 -12.82
N THR A 416 27.32 12.01 -12.51
CA THR A 416 27.82 12.65 -11.29
C THR A 416 26.71 12.75 -10.27
N SER A 417 26.94 12.22 -9.07
CA SER A 417 25.99 12.29 -7.96
C SER A 417 26.66 12.79 -6.68
N GLU A 418 25.85 13.33 -5.78
CA GLU A 418 26.29 13.85 -4.49
C GLU A 418 25.43 13.29 -3.35
N LEU A 419 26.09 12.97 -2.24
CA LEU A 419 25.45 12.83 -0.93
C LEU A 419 25.78 14.06 -0.12
N VAL A 420 24.76 14.77 0.36
CA VAL A 420 24.92 16.02 1.13
C VAL A 420 24.15 15.91 2.42
N ALA A 421 24.86 15.98 3.54
CA ALA A 421 24.26 15.99 4.88
C ALA A 421 24.05 17.44 5.35
N GLU A 422 22.89 17.76 5.90
CA GLU A 422 22.52 19.06 6.46
C GLU A 422 21.58 18.88 7.66
N GLY A 423 22.00 19.34 8.85
CA GLY A 423 21.24 19.11 10.07
C GLY A 423 21.01 17.61 10.28
N ASN A 424 19.75 17.22 10.36
CA ASN A 424 19.28 15.82 10.47
C ASN A 424 18.78 15.25 9.13
N THR A 425 19.14 15.85 8.01
CA THR A 425 18.75 15.42 6.66
C THR A 425 19.96 14.95 5.85
N LEU A 426 19.71 14.04 4.92
CA LEU A 426 20.63 13.64 3.88
C LEU A 426 19.95 13.76 2.52
N ALA A 427 20.61 14.43 1.56
CA ALA A 427 20.17 14.47 0.19
C ALA A 427 21.09 13.62 -0.70
N PHE A 428 20.48 12.82 -1.58
CA PHE A 428 21.14 12.22 -2.74
C PHE A 428 20.68 12.96 -3.99
N ASN A 429 21.63 13.52 -4.75
CA ASN A 429 21.36 14.29 -5.95
C ASN A 429 22.20 13.77 -7.11
N ILE A 430 21.60 13.50 -8.25
CA ILE A 430 22.33 13.40 -9.52
C ILE A 430 22.47 14.82 -10.06
N THR A 431 23.70 15.30 -10.19
CA THR A 431 24.00 16.68 -10.56
C THR A 431 24.39 16.85 -12.03
N ASP A 432 24.85 15.79 -12.68
CA ASP A 432 25.18 15.79 -14.10
C ASP A 432 25.01 14.40 -14.70
N ILE A 433 24.49 14.35 -15.92
CA ILE A 433 24.32 13.14 -16.73
C ILE A 433 24.85 13.44 -18.13
N LYS A 434 25.97 12.83 -18.46
CA LYS A 434 26.57 12.93 -19.79
C LYS A 434 26.38 11.62 -20.54
N ASN A 435 25.54 11.64 -21.56
CA ASN A 435 25.47 10.55 -22.55
C ASN A 435 26.60 10.73 -23.59
N ASN A 436 27.46 9.73 -23.77
CA ASN A 436 28.50 9.74 -24.78
C ASN A 436 28.04 9.16 -26.14
N LEU A 437 26.81 8.58 -26.16
CA LEU A 437 26.15 8.11 -27.36
C LEU A 437 25.23 9.19 -27.92
N GLU A 438 24.61 8.93 -29.08
CA GLU A 438 23.67 9.85 -29.69
C GLU A 438 22.37 9.96 -28.86
N ASP A 439 22.15 11.13 -28.28
CA ASP A 439 21.04 11.43 -27.37
C ASP A 439 19.84 12.03 -28.15
N THR A 440 19.31 11.22 -29.08
CA THR A 440 18.18 11.59 -29.95
C THR A 440 17.13 10.49 -29.95
N VAL A 441 15.93 10.78 -30.48
CA VAL A 441 14.82 9.82 -30.59
C VAL A 441 15.24 8.52 -31.28
N ASP A 442 16.01 8.64 -32.35
CA ASP A 442 16.47 7.48 -33.15
C ASP A 442 17.81 6.92 -32.69
N GLY A 443 18.43 7.54 -31.70
CA GLY A 443 19.71 7.18 -31.13
C GLY A 443 19.60 6.24 -29.92
N ASN A 444 20.44 6.53 -28.90
CA ASN A 444 20.42 5.81 -27.63
C ASN A 444 20.24 6.81 -26.48
N PRO A 445 19.09 7.44 -26.33
CA PRO A 445 18.86 8.40 -25.27
C PRO A 445 18.80 7.71 -23.91
N ILE A 446 19.29 8.40 -22.88
CA ILE A 446 19.10 7.97 -21.50
C ILE A 446 17.68 8.37 -21.09
N GLN A 447 16.80 7.42 -20.95
CA GLN A 447 15.40 7.67 -20.57
C GLN A 447 15.20 7.49 -19.06
N THR A 448 15.68 6.39 -18.49
CA THR A 448 15.54 6.10 -17.06
C THR A 448 16.86 5.82 -16.39
N ILE A 449 16.96 6.21 -15.13
CA ILE A 449 18.09 5.91 -14.26
C ILE A 449 17.53 5.38 -12.94
N GLU A 450 18.15 4.32 -12.44
CA GLU A 450 17.83 3.72 -11.15
C GLU A 450 19.11 3.24 -10.47
N ILE A 451 19.19 3.35 -9.17
CA ILE A 451 20.17 2.65 -8.34
C ILE A 451 19.40 1.58 -7.54
N PRO A 452 19.39 0.33 -8.02
CA PRO A 452 18.58 -0.73 -7.41
C PRO A 452 18.98 -0.97 -5.95
N ASN A 453 17.99 -1.13 -5.08
CA ASN A 453 18.18 -1.41 -3.66
C ASN A 453 19.07 -0.39 -2.91
N GLN A 454 19.14 0.85 -3.36
CA GLN A 454 19.86 1.92 -2.65
C GLN A 454 19.08 2.31 -1.38
N SER A 455 19.19 1.49 -0.36
CA SER A 455 18.56 1.76 0.94
C SER A 455 19.24 2.95 1.61
N LEU A 456 18.78 4.17 1.30
CA LEU A 456 19.32 5.38 1.93
C LEU A 456 18.99 5.43 3.42
N VAL A 457 17.90 4.80 3.84
CA VAL A 457 17.53 4.62 5.24
C VAL A 457 16.83 3.28 5.42
N SER A 458 17.06 2.60 6.55
CA SER A 458 16.48 1.28 6.84
C SER A 458 16.29 1.03 8.33
N VAL A 459 15.39 0.11 8.65
CA VAL A 459 15.24 -0.51 9.98
C VAL A 459 15.53 -1.98 9.92
N ARG A 460 15.93 -2.57 11.06
CA ARG A 460 16.30 -3.98 11.18
C ARG A 460 15.39 -4.69 12.17
N SER A 461 15.06 -5.95 11.91
CA SER A 461 14.29 -6.79 12.85
C SER A 461 14.95 -6.95 14.23
N SER A 462 16.26 -6.72 14.31
CA SER A 462 17.00 -6.70 15.58
C SER A 462 16.81 -5.41 16.40
N GLN A 463 16.15 -4.39 15.88
CA GLN A 463 15.79 -3.17 16.60
C GLN A 463 14.39 -3.31 17.19
N ASN A 464 14.23 -2.93 18.45
CA ASN A 464 12.92 -2.93 19.10
C ASN A 464 11.96 -1.98 18.36
N GLY A 465 10.71 -2.43 18.19
CA GLY A 465 9.69 -1.63 17.52
C GLY A 465 9.91 -1.38 16.02
N ALA A 466 10.81 -2.12 15.36
CA ALA A 466 11.09 -1.91 13.94
C ALA A 466 9.85 -2.10 13.08
N ASN A 467 9.44 -1.07 12.33
CA ASN A 467 8.24 -1.10 11.51
C ASN A 467 8.37 -0.22 10.28
N PHE A 468 7.43 -0.40 9.35
CA PHE A 468 7.26 0.38 8.14
C PHE A 468 5.79 0.82 8.01
N LYS A 469 5.58 2.08 7.62
CA LYS A 469 4.27 2.61 7.20
C LYS A 469 4.42 3.22 5.81
N GLY A 470 3.57 2.81 4.87
CA GLY A 470 3.55 3.33 3.51
C GLY A 470 2.16 3.68 3.04
N ALA A 471 2.06 4.65 2.12
CA ALA A 471 0.81 5.00 1.45
C ALA A 471 0.92 4.76 -0.05
N SER A 472 -0.04 4.01 -0.59
CA SER A 472 -0.19 3.79 -2.03
C SER A 472 -1.34 4.64 -2.56
N MET A 473 -1.13 5.26 -3.71
CA MET A 473 -2.23 5.93 -4.40
C MET A 473 -3.09 4.91 -5.13
N SER A 474 -4.40 5.02 -4.95
CA SER A 474 -5.35 4.22 -5.70
C SER A 474 -6.72 4.91 -5.73
N SER A 475 -7.30 5.02 -6.92
CA SER A 475 -8.63 5.56 -7.11
C SER A 475 -9.75 4.55 -6.90
N ASN A 476 -9.45 3.25 -6.86
CA ASN A 476 -10.45 2.18 -6.93
C ASN A 476 -10.25 1.04 -5.94
N THR A 477 -9.46 1.19 -4.91
CA THR A 477 -9.29 0.11 -3.93
C THR A 477 -10.41 0.10 -2.90
N LYS A 478 -10.72 -1.08 -2.41
CA LYS A 478 -11.67 -1.30 -1.32
C LYS A 478 -11.10 -1.01 0.05
N THR A 479 -9.81 -0.73 0.12
CA THR A 479 -9.07 -0.48 1.35
C THR A 479 -8.40 0.88 1.25
N SER A 480 -8.04 1.49 2.36
CA SER A 480 -7.16 2.64 2.38
C SER A 480 -5.86 2.29 1.63
N GLY A 481 -5.22 3.25 1.02
CA GLY A 481 -3.94 3.05 0.37
C GLY A 481 -2.78 2.82 1.35
N ASP A 482 -3.03 2.76 2.64
CA ASP A 482 -2.01 2.63 3.68
C ASP A 482 -1.67 1.19 3.97
N TYR A 483 -0.42 0.97 4.31
CA TYR A 483 0.13 -0.32 4.64
C TYR A 483 1.05 -0.20 5.86
N TYR A 484 0.86 -1.06 6.84
CA TYR A 484 1.70 -1.14 8.04
C TYR A 484 2.35 -2.53 8.11
N LEU A 485 3.61 -2.58 8.51
CA LEU A 485 4.36 -3.83 8.60
C LEU A 485 5.37 -3.76 9.75
N GLU A 486 5.25 -4.65 10.71
CA GLU A 486 6.32 -4.93 11.67
C GLU A 486 7.46 -5.70 10.99
N ILE A 487 8.71 -5.33 11.31
CA ILE A 487 9.87 -5.96 10.71
C ILE A 487 10.40 -7.06 11.63
N LYS A 488 10.15 -8.29 11.25
CA LYS A 488 10.59 -9.52 11.94
C LYS A 488 11.62 -10.28 11.10
N ASP A 489 12.32 -11.24 11.67
CA ASP A 489 13.36 -12.05 10.98
C ASP A 489 12.85 -12.81 9.75
N ASN A 490 11.53 -12.86 9.57
CA ASN A 490 10.86 -13.50 8.46
C ASN A 490 10.18 -12.57 7.49
N THR A 491 10.20 -11.30 7.74
CA THR A 491 9.53 -10.33 6.89
C THR A 491 10.10 -10.37 5.48
N THR A 492 9.21 -10.45 4.50
CA THR A 492 9.53 -10.31 3.08
C THR A 492 8.65 -9.22 2.49
N HIS A 493 9.27 -8.22 1.89
CA HIS A 493 8.56 -7.10 1.29
C HIS A 493 9.34 -6.54 0.11
N ASN A 494 8.63 -6.21 -0.97
CA ASN A 494 9.17 -5.50 -2.13
C ASN A 494 8.01 -4.83 -2.86
N ARG A 495 7.80 -3.54 -2.61
CA ARG A 495 6.69 -2.79 -3.18
C ARG A 495 6.99 -1.30 -3.25
N ASP A 496 6.34 -0.62 -4.22
CA ASP A 496 6.44 0.83 -4.43
C ASP A 496 5.28 1.57 -3.77
N TYR A 497 5.60 2.79 -3.28
CA TYR A 497 4.69 3.65 -2.53
C TYR A 497 4.80 5.11 -2.97
N ALA A 498 3.75 5.89 -2.72
CA ALA A 498 3.79 7.35 -2.84
C ALA A 498 4.58 7.97 -1.69
N TYR A 499 4.38 7.47 -0.47
CA TYR A 499 5.03 7.89 0.77
C TYR A 499 5.48 6.66 1.56
N GLY A 500 6.63 6.76 2.23
CA GLY A 500 7.16 5.67 3.04
C GLY A 500 7.92 6.18 4.26
N PHE A 501 7.70 5.53 5.41
CA PHE A 501 8.32 5.81 6.70
C PHE A 501 8.81 4.51 7.32
N VAL A 502 9.98 4.57 7.95
CA VAL A 502 10.53 3.49 8.76
C VAL A 502 10.79 3.99 10.17
N SER A 503 10.44 3.21 11.17
CA SER A 503 10.55 3.60 12.58
C SER A 503 11.03 2.44 13.45
N ASN A 504 11.59 2.77 14.59
CA ASN A 504 11.84 1.88 15.71
C ASN A 504 11.48 2.63 17.00
N ASP A 505 11.61 2.01 18.17
CA ASP A 505 11.27 2.64 19.46
C ASP A 505 12.09 3.90 19.80
N GLU A 506 13.12 4.23 19.02
CA GLU A 506 14.03 5.32 19.31
C GLU A 506 13.98 6.46 18.29
N MET A 507 13.67 6.17 17.04
CA MET A 507 13.71 7.14 15.92
C MET A 507 12.77 6.74 14.79
N SER A 508 12.34 7.75 14.03
CA SER A 508 11.57 7.59 12.80
C SER A 508 12.23 8.33 11.65
N ALA A 509 12.04 7.83 10.44
CA ALA A 509 12.59 8.46 9.24
C ALA A 509 11.63 8.37 8.05
N GLY A 510 11.66 9.39 7.20
CA GLY A 510 10.95 9.43 5.94
C GLY A 510 11.88 9.66 4.77
N LEU A 511 11.58 9.07 3.61
CA LEU A 511 12.29 9.28 2.36
C LEU A 511 11.39 9.95 1.33
N TRP A 512 11.82 11.09 0.83
CA TRP A 512 11.21 11.80 -0.29
C TRP A 512 12.05 11.67 -1.56
N SER A 513 11.40 11.51 -2.70
CA SER A 513 12.03 11.50 -4.03
C SER A 513 11.21 12.33 -5.01
N ASN A 514 11.86 12.89 -6.03
CA ASN A 514 11.19 13.48 -7.19
C ASN A 514 10.99 12.49 -8.34
N SER A 515 11.12 11.19 -8.08
CA SER A 515 10.78 10.16 -9.06
C SER A 515 9.36 10.36 -9.59
N GLU A 516 9.17 10.14 -10.87
CA GLU A 516 7.86 10.13 -11.55
C GLU A 516 7.54 8.73 -12.08
N HIS A 517 8.01 7.72 -11.36
CA HIS A 517 7.73 6.34 -11.69
C HIS A 517 6.25 6.05 -11.43
N ASP A 518 5.53 5.61 -12.44
CA ASP A 518 4.11 5.36 -12.35
C ASP A 518 3.76 3.89 -12.05
N GLY A 519 4.76 3.03 -11.87
CA GLY A 519 4.58 1.60 -11.60
C GLY A 519 3.87 0.86 -12.76
N TYR A 520 3.67 1.54 -13.87
CA TYR A 520 2.96 1.00 -15.02
C TYR A 520 3.91 0.15 -15.87
N THR A 521 3.66 -1.13 -15.91
CA THR A 521 4.18 -1.98 -16.98
C THR A 521 3.06 -2.21 -18.00
N ALA A 522 3.35 -2.07 -19.28
CA ALA A 522 2.39 -2.24 -20.37
C ALA A 522 1.63 -3.59 -20.37
N SER A 523 2.03 -4.53 -19.52
CA SER A 523 1.37 -5.84 -19.32
C SER A 523 0.36 -5.86 -18.20
N THR A 524 0.33 -4.83 -17.33
CA THR A 524 -0.60 -4.78 -16.21
C THR A 524 -1.66 -3.73 -16.51
N THR A 525 -2.75 -4.15 -17.11
CA THR A 525 -4.01 -3.43 -17.06
C THR A 525 -4.52 -3.42 -15.61
N VAL A 526 -3.84 -2.71 -14.74
CA VAL A 526 -4.30 -2.55 -13.38
C VAL A 526 -5.24 -1.36 -13.37
N SER A 527 -6.49 -1.62 -13.65
CA SER A 527 -7.56 -0.72 -13.27
C SER A 527 -7.44 -0.47 -11.77
N GLY A 528 -7.03 0.72 -11.37
CA GLY A 528 -6.82 1.12 -9.98
C GLY A 528 -5.49 0.70 -9.37
N GLY A 529 -4.44 0.47 -10.16
CA GLY A 529 -3.09 0.23 -9.66
C GLY A 529 -2.47 1.46 -8.99
N SER A 530 -1.39 1.24 -8.25
CA SER A 530 -0.57 2.33 -7.72
C SER A 530 0.10 3.06 -8.85
N HIS A 531 -0.22 4.32 -8.99
CA HIS A 531 0.39 5.21 -9.95
C HIS A 531 1.20 6.27 -9.21
N ASN A 532 2.16 6.88 -9.91
CA ASN A 532 2.93 7.98 -9.37
C ASN A 532 3.67 7.60 -8.07
N THR A 533 4.29 6.43 -8.06
CA THR A 533 5.12 5.97 -6.95
C THR A 533 6.46 6.68 -6.93
N ARG A 534 7.01 6.91 -5.75
CA ARG A 534 8.28 7.60 -5.53
C ARG A 534 9.27 6.83 -4.68
N VAL A 535 8.75 5.97 -3.82
CA VAL A 535 9.52 5.27 -2.80
C VAL A 535 9.33 3.77 -2.97
N GLN A 536 10.43 3.04 -3.00
CA GLN A 536 10.44 1.58 -2.95
C GLN A 536 10.81 1.14 -1.54
N ALA A 537 10.05 0.21 -0.98
CA ALA A 537 10.34 -0.44 0.29
C ALA A 537 10.72 -1.90 0.04
N THR A 538 11.95 -2.28 0.36
CA THR A 538 12.48 -3.62 0.04
C THR A 538 13.19 -4.23 1.23
N THR A 539 12.87 -5.51 1.51
CA THR A 539 13.56 -6.29 2.55
C THR A 539 14.79 -6.98 2.00
N GLN A 540 15.84 -7.01 2.83
CA GLN A 540 17.05 -7.79 2.61
C GLN A 540 17.28 -8.69 3.83
N LYS A 541 17.39 -9.99 3.60
CA LYS A 541 17.64 -10.96 4.67
C LYS A 541 19.12 -11.14 4.90
N LYS A 542 19.54 -10.90 6.13
CA LYS A 542 20.88 -11.19 6.64
C LYS A 542 20.83 -12.39 7.60
N GLN A 543 21.99 -12.83 8.06
CA GLN A 543 22.07 -13.96 8.97
C GLN A 543 21.31 -13.71 10.29
N ASP A 544 21.51 -12.53 10.88
CA ASP A 544 21.06 -12.22 12.24
C ASP A 544 19.88 -11.22 12.26
N TYR A 545 19.43 -10.74 11.10
CA TYR A 545 18.29 -9.83 10.98
C TYR A 545 17.74 -9.75 9.55
N VAL A 546 16.55 -9.23 9.43
CA VAL A 546 15.99 -8.71 8.18
C VAL A 546 16.03 -7.19 8.24
N SER A 547 16.55 -6.53 7.21
CA SER A 547 16.39 -5.07 7.08
C SER A 547 15.30 -4.75 6.07
N LEU A 548 14.50 -3.73 6.36
CA LEU A 548 13.64 -3.08 5.37
C LEU A 548 14.20 -1.69 5.08
N GLY A 549 14.63 -1.49 3.84
CA GLY A 549 15.21 -0.24 3.36
C GLY A 549 14.25 0.54 2.47
N LEU A 550 14.36 1.88 2.53
CA LEU A 550 13.70 2.80 1.61
C LEU A 550 14.70 3.30 0.59
N SER A 551 14.32 3.21 -0.68
CA SER A 551 15.03 3.74 -1.84
C SER A 551 14.10 4.55 -2.73
N SER A 552 14.66 5.32 -3.67
CA SER A 552 13.86 5.94 -4.72
C SER A 552 13.40 4.90 -5.73
N CYS A 553 12.20 5.05 -6.27
CA CYS A 553 11.86 4.42 -7.55
C CYS A 553 12.72 5.02 -8.68
N ALA A 554 12.73 4.38 -9.84
CA ALA A 554 13.45 4.86 -11.02
C ALA A 554 13.06 6.30 -11.38
N TRP A 555 14.05 7.10 -11.79
CA TRP A 555 13.79 8.43 -12.31
C TRP A 555 13.76 8.42 -13.84
N TYR A 556 12.86 9.20 -14.40
CA TYR A 556 12.92 9.54 -15.81
C TYR A 556 13.81 10.77 -16.01
N TYR A 557 14.71 10.70 -16.99
CA TYR A 557 15.57 11.80 -17.43
C TYR A 557 15.10 12.35 -18.78
N HIS A 558 14.76 11.44 -19.71
CA HIS A 558 14.05 11.75 -20.93
C HIS A 558 12.97 10.70 -21.13
N ARG A 559 12.00 11.00 -21.99
CA ARG A 559 11.00 10.04 -22.43
C ARG A 559 10.94 10.06 -23.94
N VAL A 560 11.14 8.93 -24.57
CA VAL A 560 10.80 8.74 -25.99
C VAL A 560 9.36 8.27 -26.04
N VAL A 561 8.49 9.11 -26.55
CA VAL A 561 7.05 8.89 -26.60
C VAL A 561 6.56 8.95 -28.06
N THR A 562 5.50 8.23 -28.37
CA THR A 562 4.94 8.18 -29.72
C THR A 562 3.47 8.57 -29.67
N ASP A 563 3.08 9.52 -30.47
CA ASP A 563 1.71 9.98 -30.60
C ASP A 563 0.81 9.00 -31.37
N SER A 564 -0.48 9.30 -31.44
CA SER A 564 -1.45 8.44 -32.12
C SER A 564 -1.29 8.40 -33.66
N HIS A 565 -0.48 9.28 -34.23
CA HIS A 565 -0.09 9.32 -35.64
C HIS A 565 1.25 8.61 -35.92
N ASN A 566 1.80 7.90 -34.94
CA ASN A 566 3.12 7.22 -34.98
C ASN A 566 4.31 8.17 -35.19
N ARG A 567 4.24 9.40 -34.69
CA ARG A 567 5.35 10.33 -34.65
C ARG A 567 6.02 10.25 -33.29
N SER A 568 7.34 10.15 -33.26
CA SER A 568 8.08 9.99 -32.00
C SER A 568 8.77 11.30 -31.60
N TYR A 569 8.76 11.58 -30.32
CA TYR A 569 9.31 12.76 -29.71
C TYR A 569 10.17 12.43 -28.49
N MET A 570 11.17 13.24 -28.21
CA MET A 570 11.90 13.15 -26.95
C MET A 570 11.45 14.28 -26.02
N VAL A 571 10.75 13.92 -24.94
CA VAL A 571 10.34 14.83 -23.89
C VAL A 571 11.39 14.81 -22.80
N LYS A 572 11.96 15.98 -22.49
CA LYS A 572 12.99 16.13 -21.46
C LYS A 572 12.38 16.47 -20.11
N GLU A 573 12.96 15.87 -19.05
CA GLU A 573 12.65 16.34 -17.71
C GLU A 573 13.38 17.64 -17.40
N THR A 574 12.77 18.47 -16.58
CA THR A 574 13.34 19.77 -16.19
C THR A 574 14.13 19.69 -14.89
N GLU A 575 13.91 18.66 -14.10
CA GLU A 575 14.53 18.47 -12.80
C GLU A 575 15.44 17.24 -12.80
N MET A 576 16.65 17.41 -12.28
CA MET A 576 17.57 16.30 -12.08
C MET A 576 17.06 15.36 -10.97
N PRO A 577 17.37 14.05 -11.05
CA PRO A 577 17.04 13.07 -10.02
C PRO A 577 17.55 13.47 -8.63
N ARG A 578 16.68 13.42 -7.64
CA ARG A 578 17.05 13.73 -6.24
C ARG A 578 16.16 13.01 -5.23
N THR A 579 16.76 12.70 -4.10
CA THR A 579 16.11 12.05 -2.96
C THR A 579 16.56 12.70 -1.68
N LYS A 580 15.70 12.77 -0.67
CA LYS A 580 16.02 13.29 0.65
C LYS A 580 15.55 12.31 1.73
N VAL A 581 16.36 12.14 2.76
CA VAL A 581 16.00 11.44 4.00
C VAL A 581 15.99 12.44 5.12
N ILE A 582 15.03 12.33 6.04
CA ILE A 582 15.00 13.03 7.31
C ILE A 582 14.85 12.03 8.44
N ILE A 583 15.61 12.24 9.53
CA ILE A 583 15.51 11.42 10.75
C ILE A 583 15.01 12.29 11.89
N ALA A 584 14.06 11.78 12.67
CA ALA A 584 13.42 12.49 13.77
C ALA A 584 13.26 11.60 15.02
N GLY A 585 13.17 12.25 16.17
CA GLY A 585 12.68 11.66 17.41
C GLY A 585 11.20 11.94 17.60
N ASP A 586 10.76 12.03 18.85
CA ASP A 586 9.38 12.37 19.23
C ASP A 586 9.03 13.80 18.80
N MET A 587 8.33 13.92 17.68
CA MET A 587 7.93 15.19 17.08
C MET A 587 6.55 15.67 17.55
N ASN A 588 5.73 14.75 18.06
CA ASN A 588 4.37 15.04 18.53
C ASN A 588 4.24 15.12 20.05
N GLU A 589 5.34 14.90 20.79
CA GLU A 589 5.44 15.04 22.24
C GLU A 589 4.56 14.05 23.03
N ASP A 590 4.38 12.81 22.48
CA ASP A 590 3.55 11.80 23.13
C ASP A 590 4.36 10.68 23.82
N ALA A 591 5.68 10.80 23.82
CA ALA A 591 6.65 9.87 24.39
C ALA A 591 6.67 8.48 23.75
N GLN A 592 6.12 8.35 22.55
CA GLN A 592 6.23 7.17 21.69
C GLN A 592 6.87 7.59 20.38
N ILE A 593 7.58 6.68 19.74
CA ILE A 593 8.17 6.94 18.42
C ILE A 593 7.52 6.03 17.40
N ASP A 594 6.91 6.64 16.39
CA ASP A 594 6.29 5.90 15.31
C ASP A 594 6.40 6.64 13.94
N TRP A 595 5.70 6.17 12.93
CA TRP A 595 5.68 6.76 11.61
C TRP A 595 5.20 8.23 11.60
N GLN A 596 4.40 8.65 12.58
CA GLN A 596 3.82 9.99 12.65
C GLN A 596 4.89 11.03 12.91
N ASP A 597 5.90 10.71 13.74
CA ASP A 597 7.05 11.59 13.97
C ASP A 597 7.85 11.81 12.68
N GLY A 598 8.12 10.71 11.98
CA GLY A 598 8.72 10.77 10.65
C GLY A 598 7.91 11.63 9.68
N ALA A 599 6.57 11.51 9.71
CA ALA A 599 5.68 12.28 8.84
C ALA A 599 5.62 13.76 9.22
N VAL A 600 5.66 14.12 10.51
CA VAL A 600 5.78 15.52 10.94
C VAL A 600 7.09 16.14 10.41
N ALA A 601 8.20 15.44 10.59
CA ALA A 601 9.51 15.91 10.10
C ALA A 601 9.55 15.98 8.56
N TYR A 602 8.97 15.00 7.88
CA TYR A 602 8.94 14.88 6.41
C TYR A 602 8.34 16.08 5.70
N ARG A 603 7.43 16.81 6.33
CA ARG A 603 6.85 18.05 5.77
C ARG A 603 7.90 19.09 5.43
N SER A 604 9.07 19.06 6.07
CA SER A 604 10.16 20.00 5.78
C SER A 604 10.98 19.65 4.53
N ILE A 605 10.90 18.40 4.07
CA ILE A 605 11.66 17.92 2.89
C ILE A 605 10.80 17.63 1.67
N MET A 606 9.48 17.46 1.84
CA MET A 606 8.57 17.15 0.73
C MET A 606 8.29 18.40 -0.13
N ASN A 607 7.88 18.19 -1.38
CA ASN A 607 7.30 19.26 -2.19
C ASN A 607 5.87 19.57 -1.75
N ASN A 608 5.53 20.85 -1.77
CA ASN A 608 4.17 21.31 -1.52
C ASN A 608 3.52 21.71 -2.85
N PRO A 609 2.20 21.55 -3.01
CA PRO A 609 1.48 22.12 -4.14
C PRO A 609 1.69 23.64 -4.20
N TYR A 610 1.78 24.19 -5.40
CA TYR A 610 2.04 25.62 -5.61
C TYR A 610 0.97 26.47 -4.91
N LYS A 611 1.41 27.42 -4.06
CA LYS A 611 0.56 28.28 -3.22
C LYS A 611 -0.43 27.52 -2.32
N SER A 612 -0.07 26.34 -1.84
CA SER A 612 -0.93 25.54 -0.97
C SER A 612 -1.19 26.18 0.39
N GLU A 613 -0.32 27.09 0.82
CA GLU A 613 -0.47 27.88 2.05
C GLU A 613 -1.69 28.81 2.03
N GLU A 614 -2.19 29.14 0.85
CA GLU A 614 -3.41 29.99 0.69
C GLU A 614 -4.72 29.20 0.86
N VAL A 615 -4.66 27.87 0.80
CA VAL A 615 -5.86 27.00 0.80
C VAL A 615 -6.75 27.20 2.02
N PRO A 616 -6.24 27.28 3.27
CA PRO A 616 -7.07 27.47 4.45
C PRO A 616 -7.91 28.75 4.43
N GLU A 617 -7.42 29.81 3.77
CA GLU A 617 -8.09 31.11 3.68
C GLU A 617 -9.29 31.12 2.72
N LEU A 618 -9.38 30.14 1.81
CA LEU A 618 -10.40 30.08 0.77
C LEU A 618 -11.61 29.26 1.24
N VAL A 619 -12.46 29.88 2.00
CA VAL A 619 -13.57 29.22 2.72
C VAL A 619 -14.77 28.93 1.83
N ALA A 620 -15.17 29.92 1.02
CA ALA A 620 -16.39 29.88 0.23
C ALA A 620 -16.10 29.43 -1.20
N TYR A 621 -16.22 28.15 -1.50
CA TYR A 621 -16.04 27.63 -2.85
C TYR A 621 -17.34 27.70 -3.66
N ARG A 622 -17.27 28.18 -4.91
CA ARG A 622 -18.41 28.31 -5.80
C ARG A 622 -18.10 28.00 -7.25
N ILE A 623 -19.10 27.63 -8.00
CA ILE A 623 -19.03 27.45 -9.45
C ILE A 623 -20.02 28.40 -10.14
N ALA A 624 -19.48 29.43 -10.80
CA ALA A 624 -20.24 30.26 -11.71
C ALA A 624 -20.26 29.59 -13.09
N MET A 625 -21.40 28.98 -13.44
CA MET A 625 -21.50 28.16 -14.63
C MET A 625 -22.21 28.88 -15.77
N ASN A 626 -21.63 28.83 -16.96
CA ASN A 626 -22.25 29.19 -18.21
C ASN A 626 -22.32 28.00 -19.15
N PHE A 627 -23.42 27.85 -19.88
CA PHE A 627 -23.73 26.58 -20.54
C PHE A 627 -24.55 26.80 -21.81
N GLY A 628 -24.16 26.16 -22.92
CA GLY A 628 -24.97 26.12 -24.13
C GLY A 628 -25.33 27.47 -24.78
N GLY A 629 -24.39 28.40 -24.79
CA GLY A 629 -24.59 29.73 -25.34
C GLY A 629 -25.51 30.65 -24.49
N GLN A 630 -25.90 30.20 -23.30
CA GLN A 630 -26.69 30.99 -22.36
C GLN A 630 -25.76 31.75 -21.41
N ALA A 631 -25.90 33.07 -21.34
CA ALA A 631 -25.20 33.91 -20.38
C ALA A 631 -25.90 33.83 -19.01
N GLN A 632 -25.77 32.72 -18.33
CA GLN A 632 -26.39 32.48 -17.02
C GLN A 632 -25.70 33.29 -15.94
N ASN A 633 -24.36 33.28 -15.94
CA ASN A 633 -23.51 34.00 -15.01
C ASN A 633 -22.49 34.86 -15.78
N PRO A 634 -22.94 36.03 -16.38
CA PRO A 634 -21.99 37.02 -16.91
C PRO A 634 -21.00 37.46 -15.86
N PHE A 635 -19.77 37.79 -16.24
CA PHE A 635 -18.68 38.08 -15.30
C PHE A 635 -19.03 39.17 -14.30
N LEU A 636 -19.74 40.25 -14.72
CA LEU A 636 -20.15 41.31 -13.80
C LEU A 636 -21.29 40.86 -12.86
N THR A 637 -22.13 39.89 -13.26
CA THR A 637 -23.12 39.29 -12.36
C THR A 637 -22.43 38.45 -11.32
N THR A 638 -21.39 37.66 -11.71
CA THR A 638 -20.54 36.91 -10.77
C THR A 638 -19.84 37.87 -9.79
N LEU A 639 -19.41 39.05 -10.24
CA LEU A 639 -18.83 40.08 -9.35
C LEU A 639 -19.84 40.57 -8.31
N ASP A 640 -21.09 40.77 -8.69
CA ASP A 640 -22.15 41.14 -7.74
C ASP A 640 -22.42 39.99 -6.72
N ASN A 641 -22.35 38.76 -7.16
CA ASN A 641 -22.43 37.59 -6.27
C ASN A 641 -21.24 37.51 -5.31
N VAL A 642 -20.01 37.81 -5.77
CA VAL A 642 -18.83 37.94 -4.90
C VAL A 642 -19.05 38.95 -3.79
N LYS A 643 -19.53 40.15 -4.14
CA LYS A 643 -19.84 41.21 -3.18
C LYS A 643 -20.95 40.79 -2.21
N LYS A 644 -22.00 40.13 -2.72
CA LYS A 644 -23.09 39.61 -1.92
C LYS A 644 -22.62 38.59 -0.88
N VAL A 645 -21.78 37.63 -1.27
CA VAL A 645 -21.21 36.64 -0.34
C VAL A 645 -20.32 37.32 0.69
N ALA A 646 -19.39 38.19 0.26
CA ALA A 646 -18.51 38.92 1.18
C ALA A 646 -19.30 39.71 2.24
N LEU A 647 -20.37 40.42 1.81
CA LEU A 647 -21.21 41.18 2.75
C LEU A 647 -21.98 40.30 3.73
N ASN A 648 -22.36 39.10 3.35
CA ASN A 648 -23.13 38.18 4.22
C ASN A 648 -22.25 37.27 5.08
N THR A 649 -20.93 37.26 4.85
CA THR A 649 -19.99 36.41 5.54
C THR A 649 -18.88 37.18 6.25
N ASP A 650 -19.01 38.50 6.35
CA ASP A 650 -17.99 39.39 6.91
C ASP A 650 -16.61 39.24 6.22
N GLY A 651 -16.61 38.96 4.90
CA GLY A 651 -15.42 38.93 4.08
C GLY A 651 -14.67 37.61 4.07
N LEU A 652 -15.32 36.48 4.34
CA LEU A 652 -14.69 35.18 4.15
C LEU A 652 -14.09 35.00 2.74
N GLY A 653 -12.90 34.47 2.65
CA GLY A 653 -12.21 34.19 1.38
C GLY A 653 -13.04 33.29 0.47
N GLN A 654 -13.05 33.61 -0.82
CA GLN A 654 -13.86 32.92 -1.82
C GLN A 654 -12.98 32.31 -2.90
N SER A 655 -13.28 31.07 -3.29
CA SER A 655 -12.72 30.41 -4.47
C SER A 655 -13.82 30.23 -5.51
N VAL A 656 -13.72 30.91 -6.66
CA VAL A 656 -14.77 30.94 -7.67
C VAL A 656 -14.30 30.30 -8.97
N LEU A 657 -14.84 29.13 -9.28
CA LEU A 657 -14.58 28.45 -10.53
C LEU A 657 -15.52 29.01 -11.63
N LEU A 658 -14.92 29.61 -12.66
CA LEU A 658 -15.63 30.10 -13.83
C LEU A 658 -15.79 28.95 -14.83
N LYS A 659 -16.80 28.11 -14.62
CA LYS A 659 -17.08 26.96 -15.48
C LYS A 659 -17.84 27.41 -16.71
N GLY A 660 -17.27 27.20 -17.90
CA GLY A 660 -17.83 27.75 -19.15
C GLY A 660 -17.50 29.20 -19.37
N TYR A 661 -16.28 29.64 -18.99
CA TYR A 661 -15.79 31.00 -19.22
C TYR A 661 -15.46 31.31 -20.69
N ALA A 662 -15.18 30.26 -21.48
CA ALA A 662 -14.71 30.37 -22.85
C ALA A 662 -15.86 30.18 -23.85
N ASN A 663 -15.72 30.79 -25.01
CA ASN A 663 -16.57 30.74 -26.21
C ASN A 663 -18.09 30.79 -25.88
N GLU A 664 -18.86 29.71 -26.11
CA GLU A 664 -20.30 29.61 -25.90
C GLU A 664 -20.66 28.92 -24.56
N GLY A 665 -19.70 28.69 -23.69
CA GLY A 665 -19.90 28.08 -22.39
C GLY A 665 -19.14 26.79 -22.13
N HIS A 666 -19.63 25.99 -21.19
CA HIS A 666 -18.95 24.76 -20.76
C HIS A 666 -18.62 23.86 -21.93
N ASP A 667 -17.34 23.46 -22.01
CA ASP A 667 -16.70 22.61 -23.01
C ASP A 667 -16.76 23.10 -24.46
N SER A 668 -17.34 24.26 -24.73
CA SER A 668 -17.38 24.80 -26.07
C SER A 668 -16.01 25.29 -26.52
N ALA A 669 -15.59 24.89 -27.71
CA ALA A 669 -14.33 25.25 -28.38
C ALA A 669 -13.05 24.97 -27.54
N HIS A 670 -13.10 24.07 -26.58
CA HIS A 670 -11.87 23.61 -25.93
C HIS A 670 -11.02 22.84 -26.95
N PRO A 671 -9.69 22.98 -26.91
CA PRO A 671 -8.85 23.69 -25.92
C PRO A 671 -8.42 25.11 -26.27
N ASP A 672 -9.24 25.93 -26.93
CA ASP A 672 -8.94 27.33 -27.21
C ASP A 672 -9.10 28.21 -25.94
N TYR A 673 -8.18 28.06 -24.97
CA TYR A 673 -8.29 28.63 -23.63
C TYR A 673 -8.39 30.16 -23.60
N ALA A 674 -7.84 30.87 -24.58
CA ALA A 674 -7.85 32.31 -24.69
C ALA A 674 -9.11 32.88 -25.38
N ASP A 675 -10.05 32.03 -25.85
CA ASP A 675 -11.30 32.51 -26.46
C ASP A 675 -12.36 32.77 -25.41
N ILE A 676 -12.17 33.84 -24.65
CA ILE A 676 -13.06 34.24 -23.54
C ILE A 676 -14.44 34.63 -24.06
N GLY A 677 -15.48 34.09 -23.45
CA GLY A 677 -16.88 34.20 -23.89
C GLY A 677 -17.37 35.64 -24.02
N LYS A 678 -17.65 36.12 -25.24
CA LYS A 678 -18.09 37.48 -25.52
C LYS A 678 -19.47 37.79 -24.97
N ARG A 679 -20.37 36.81 -24.96
CA ARG A 679 -21.75 36.97 -24.45
C ARG A 679 -21.80 37.18 -22.94
N ILE A 680 -20.79 36.73 -22.22
CA ILE A 680 -20.68 36.85 -20.77
C ILE A 680 -19.78 37.99 -20.34
N GLY A 681 -19.29 38.82 -21.31
CA GLY A 681 -18.54 40.04 -21.06
C GLY A 681 -17.14 40.09 -21.66
N GLY A 682 -16.61 38.97 -22.18
CA GLY A 682 -15.27 38.91 -22.78
C GLY A 682 -14.15 39.14 -21.77
N ALA A 683 -12.93 39.32 -22.27
CA ALA A 683 -11.73 39.47 -21.44
C ALA A 683 -11.78 40.71 -20.53
N ASP A 684 -12.35 41.80 -20.99
CA ASP A 684 -12.42 43.07 -20.23
C ASP A 684 -13.26 42.90 -18.95
N ASP A 685 -14.47 42.31 -19.07
CA ASP A 685 -15.32 42.08 -17.91
C ASP A 685 -14.77 40.96 -17.01
N MET A 686 -14.10 39.97 -17.57
CA MET A 686 -13.43 38.95 -16.80
C MET A 686 -12.27 39.52 -15.95
N ASN A 687 -11.45 40.39 -16.55
CA ASN A 687 -10.39 41.11 -15.80
C ASN A 687 -10.96 42.03 -14.74
N THR A 688 -12.07 42.71 -15.04
CA THR A 688 -12.80 43.54 -14.07
C THR A 688 -13.32 42.69 -12.91
N LEU A 689 -13.93 41.52 -13.18
CA LEU A 689 -14.37 40.57 -12.16
C LEU A 689 -13.21 40.18 -11.25
N MET A 690 -12.10 39.74 -11.81
CA MET A 690 -10.95 39.26 -11.05
C MET A 690 -10.30 40.37 -10.21
N THR A 691 -10.07 41.53 -10.81
CA THR A 691 -9.43 42.68 -10.14
C THR A 691 -10.31 43.26 -9.02
N GLU A 692 -11.60 43.48 -9.32
CA GLU A 692 -12.54 44.06 -8.34
C GLU A 692 -12.96 43.00 -7.29
N GLY A 693 -13.12 41.72 -7.70
CA GLY A 693 -13.46 40.64 -6.80
C GLY A 693 -12.38 40.34 -5.77
N ALA A 694 -11.11 40.48 -6.15
CA ALA A 694 -9.98 40.28 -5.22
C ALA A 694 -10.05 41.24 -4.01
N LYS A 695 -10.66 42.44 -4.16
CA LYS A 695 -10.87 43.38 -3.05
C LYS A 695 -11.86 42.86 -1.99
N TYR A 696 -12.61 41.81 -2.33
CA TYR A 696 -13.60 41.16 -1.48
C TYR A 696 -13.13 39.74 -1.08
N GLY A 697 -11.82 39.45 -1.16
CA GLY A 697 -11.22 38.20 -0.79
C GLY A 697 -11.47 37.04 -1.78
N ALA A 698 -11.93 37.35 -3.02
CA ALA A 698 -12.19 36.30 -4.01
C ALA A 698 -10.95 35.99 -4.86
N ARG A 699 -10.74 34.68 -5.11
CA ARG A 699 -9.80 34.11 -6.07
C ARG A 699 -10.60 33.43 -7.17
N PHE A 700 -10.13 33.52 -8.39
CA PHE A 700 -10.85 33.02 -9.56
C PHE A 700 -10.05 31.96 -10.29
N GLY A 701 -10.74 30.92 -10.71
CA GLY A 701 -10.18 29.88 -11.56
C GLY A 701 -11.06 29.63 -12.78
N ILE A 702 -10.50 28.91 -13.71
CA ILE A 702 -11.19 28.49 -14.93
C ILE A 702 -11.26 26.97 -15.01
N HIS A 703 -12.30 26.50 -15.70
CA HIS A 703 -12.47 25.09 -16.02
C HIS A 703 -11.98 24.86 -17.45
N VAL A 704 -11.05 23.93 -17.64
CA VAL A 704 -10.53 23.54 -18.95
C VAL A 704 -10.59 22.05 -19.15
N ASN A 705 -10.66 21.61 -20.41
CA ASN A 705 -10.46 20.25 -20.84
C ASN A 705 -9.14 20.16 -21.62
N ALA A 706 -8.25 19.27 -21.24
CA ALA A 706 -6.95 19.08 -21.86
C ALA A 706 -6.79 17.71 -22.56
N GLY A 707 -7.79 16.82 -22.44
CA GLY A 707 -7.80 15.48 -23.05
C GLY A 707 -8.74 15.34 -24.24
N GLU A 708 -9.65 16.29 -24.41
CA GLU A 708 -10.65 16.29 -25.47
C GLU A 708 -10.73 17.66 -26.14
N MET A 709 -11.19 17.69 -27.38
CA MET A 709 -11.43 18.92 -28.12
C MET A 709 -12.74 18.85 -28.89
N TYR A 710 -13.25 20.03 -29.23
CA TYR A 710 -14.49 20.18 -29.95
C TYR A 710 -14.25 20.72 -31.36
N PRO A 711 -15.07 20.33 -32.35
CA PRO A 711 -14.83 20.63 -33.76
C PRO A 711 -14.78 22.15 -34.09
N GLU A 712 -15.42 22.99 -33.30
CA GLU A 712 -15.39 24.44 -33.45
C GLU A 712 -14.11 25.10 -32.94
N ALA A 713 -13.26 24.39 -32.21
CA ALA A 713 -12.00 24.91 -31.73
C ALA A 713 -11.03 25.20 -32.89
N LYS A 714 -10.26 26.31 -32.79
CA LYS A 714 -9.16 26.59 -33.73
C LYS A 714 -8.06 25.57 -33.69
N ALA A 715 -7.89 24.92 -32.51
CA ALA A 715 -6.96 23.82 -32.31
C ALA A 715 -7.41 22.51 -32.98
N PHE A 716 -8.66 22.43 -33.47
CA PHE A 716 -9.17 21.25 -34.18
C PHE A 716 -8.53 21.12 -35.56
N LYS A 717 -7.48 20.35 -35.62
CA LYS A 717 -6.73 20.01 -36.85
C LYS A 717 -6.37 18.53 -36.83
N ASP A 718 -6.09 18.00 -38.00
CA ASP A 718 -5.77 16.58 -38.16
C ASP A 718 -4.58 16.14 -37.31
N ASP A 719 -3.58 16.98 -37.15
CA ASP A 719 -2.39 16.71 -36.34
C ASP A 719 -2.66 16.57 -34.83
N ASN A 720 -3.70 17.26 -34.32
CA ASN A 720 -4.05 17.30 -32.90
C ASN A 720 -5.08 16.22 -32.53
N VAL A 721 -5.73 15.63 -33.52
CA VAL A 721 -6.79 14.64 -33.30
C VAL A 721 -6.21 13.31 -32.92
N ARG A 722 -6.66 12.76 -31.81
CA ARG A 722 -6.27 11.41 -31.41
C ARG A 722 -6.96 10.36 -32.26
N ARG A 723 -6.19 9.37 -32.70
CA ARG A 723 -6.66 8.25 -33.49
C ARG A 723 -6.51 6.92 -32.75
N ASP A 724 -7.41 5.98 -33.04
CA ASP A 724 -7.25 4.59 -32.60
C ASP A 724 -6.20 3.86 -33.47
N THR A 725 -5.89 2.61 -33.12
CA THR A 725 -4.94 1.77 -33.87
C THR A 725 -5.37 1.47 -35.31
N ALA A 726 -6.64 1.67 -35.65
CA ALA A 726 -7.18 1.52 -37.03
C ALA A 726 -7.19 2.85 -37.79
N GLY A 727 -6.73 3.95 -37.15
CA GLY A 727 -6.69 5.27 -37.78
C GLY A 727 -8.01 6.05 -37.69
N ASN A 728 -9.02 5.56 -36.96
CA ASN A 728 -10.28 6.27 -36.76
C ASN A 728 -10.16 7.34 -35.69
N LEU A 729 -11.02 8.36 -35.78
CA LEU A 729 -11.15 9.34 -34.72
C LEU A 729 -11.59 8.66 -33.42
N ARG A 730 -10.95 9.01 -32.33
CA ARG A 730 -11.41 8.61 -31.02
C ARG A 730 -12.39 9.64 -30.48
N TYR A 731 -13.65 9.24 -30.37
CA TYR A 731 -14.71 10.12 -29.85
C TYR A 731 -14.71 10.09 -28.32
N GLY A 732 -14.92 11.27 -27.73
CA GLY A 732 -15.04 11.49 -26.29
C GLY A 732 -16.47 11.72 -25.86
N TRP A 733 -16.63 12.57 -24.84
CA TRP A 733 -17.93 12.88 -24.26
C TRP A 733 -18.85 13.62 -25.23
N ASN A 734 -20.14 13.43 -25.12
CA ASN A 734 -21.12 14.00 -26.06
C ASN A 734 -22.33 14.63 -25.36
N TRP A 735 -22.09 15.34 -24.31
CA TRP A 735 -23.19 15.93 -23.54
C TRP A 735 -23.89 17.09 -24.25
N LEU A 736 -23.10 18.04 -24.76
CA LEU A 736 -23.60 19.19 -25.52
C LEU A 736 -23.27 19.06 -26.99
N ASP A 737 -22.04 18.71 -27.25
CA ASP A 737 -21.51 18.49 -28.59
C ASP A 737 -20.64 17.23 -28.58
N GLN A 738 -20.22 16.75 -29.73
CA GLN A 738 -19.38 15.57 -29.83
C GLN A 738 -17.93 15.96 -29.69
N ALA A 739 -17.33 15.62 -28.51
CA ALA A 739 -15.90 15.76 -28.33
C ALA A 739 -15.13 14.70 -29.15
N VAL A 740 -13.91 15.05 -29.54
CA VAL A 740 -12.91 14.17 -30.13
C VAL A 740 -11.68 14.20 -29.26
N GLY A 741 -11.04 13.06 -29.01
CA GLY A 741 -9.84 12.98 -28.23
C GLY A 741 -8.73 13.89 -28.78
N LEU A 742 -8.11 14.67 -27.91
CA LEU A 742 -6.91 15.43 -28.19
C LEU A 742 -5.70 14.50 -28.06
N ASP A 743 -4.76 14.54 -29.01
CA ASP A 743 -3.49 13.83 -28.89
C ASP A 743 -2.57 14.57 -27.92
N SER A 744 -2.65 14.22 -26.65
CA SER A 744 -1.92 14.89 -25.58
C SER A 744 -0.41 14.78 -25.70
N ILE A 745 0.11 13.72 -26.32
CA ILE A 745 1.55 13.54 -26.57
C ILE A 745 2.01 14.56 -27.63
N TYR A 746 1.28 14.69 -28.73
CA TYR A 746 1.56 15.71 -29.74
C TYR A 746 1.49 17.11 -29.14
N ASP A 747 0.42 17.38 -28.42
CA ASP A 747 0.12 18.69 -27.83
C ASP A 747 1.23 19.14 -26.85
N LEU A 748 1.69 18.22 -26.01
CA LEU A 748 2.81 18.46 -25.11
C LEU A 748 4.15 18.63 -25.88
N ALA A 749 4.46 17.67 -26.75
CA ALA A 749 5.78 17.59 -27.37
C ALA A 749 6.05 18.73 -28.37
N THR A 750 5.01 19.28 -28.97
CA THR A 750 5.10 20.43 -29.90
C THR A 750 5.02 21.79 -29.21
N GLY A 751 4.64 21.84 -27.91
CA GLY A 751 4.44 23.08 -27.16
C GLY A 751 3.14 23.81 -27.52
N GLU A 752 2.21 23.17 -28.26
CA GLU A 752 0.94 23.83 -28.61
C GLU A 752 0.08 24.10 -27.36
N ARG A 753 0.09 23.19 -26.39
CA ARG A 753 -0.60 23.35 -25.11
C ARG A 753 -0.04 24.54 -24.30
N GLU A 754 1.26 24.59 -24.16
CA GLU A 754 1.97 25.70 -23.51
C GLU A 754 1.62 27.04 -24.19
N THR A 755 1.67 27.09 -25.54
CA THR A 755 1.31 28.27 -26.31
C THR A 755 -0.14 28.75 -26.01
N ARG A 756 -1.09 27.83 -25.87
CA ARG A 756 -2.48 28.20 -25.54
C ARG A 756 -2.63 28.74 -24.11
N PHE A 757 -1.89 28.24 -23.17
CA PHE A 757 -1.86 28.81 -21.80
C PHE A 757 -1.17 30.18 -21.79
N ASP A 758 -0.08 30.35 -22.53
CA ASP A 758 0.61 31.64 -22.68
C ASP A 758 -0.30 32.69 -23.32
N ASP A 759 -1.11 32.29 -24.30
CA ASP A 759 -2.08 33.21 -24.93
C ASP A 759 -3.21 33.61 -23.97
N LEU A 760 -3.63 32.70 -23.10
CA LEU A 760 -4.56 33.04 -22.02
C LEU A 760 -3.89 33.96 -20.99
N GLU A 761 -2.65 33.69 -20.59
CA GLU A 761 -1.90 34.49 -19.61
C GLU A 761 -1.76 35.94 -20.10
N LYS A 762 -1.46 36.15 -21.38
CA LYS A 762 -1.41 37.49 -21.99
C LYS A 762 -2.72 38.27 -21.83
N LEU A 763 -3.86 37.59 -21.73
CA LEU A 763 -5.19 38.21 -21.57
C LEU A 763 -5.56 38.46 -20.12
N VAL A 764 -5.24 37.56 -19.24
CA VAL A 764 -5.73 37.57 -17.85
C VAL A 764 -4.61 37.79 -16.82
N GLY A 765 -3.36 37.48 -17.17
CA GLY A 765 -2.20 37.67 -16.31
C GLY A 765 -2.32 36.91 -14.97
N THR A 766 -1.73 37.48 -13.95
CA THR A 766 -1.76 36.91 -12.58
C THR A 766 -3.07 37.18 -11.84
N ASN A 767 -4.07 37.79 -12.47
CA ASN A 767 -5.41 37.95 -11.89
C ASN A 767 -6.14 36.60 -11.79
N LEU A 768 -5.82 35.65 -12.67
CA LEU A 768 -6.28 34.27 -12.56
C LEU A 768 -5.46 33.57 -11.48
N ASP A 769 -6.13 32.80 -10.64
CA ASP A 769 -5.50 32.14 -9.50
C ASP A 769 -5.30 30.62 -9.70
N PHE A 770 -6.26 29.94 -10.32
CA PHE A 770 -6.18 28.51 -10.53
C PHE A 770 -6.81 28.04 -11.85
N VAL A 771 -6.35 26.86 -12.31
CA VAL A 771 -6.93 26.15 -13.46
C VAL A 771 -7.42 24.79 -12.99
N TYR A 772 -8.71 24.54 -13.17
CA TYR A 772 -9.32 23.24 -12.95
C TYR A 772 -9.36 22.47 -14.28
N VAL A 773 -8.71 21.31 -14.30
CA VAL A 773 -8.64 20.47 -15.49
C VAL A 773 -9.60 19.30 -15.35
N ASP A 774 -10.56 19.21 -16.27
CA ASP A 774 -11.58 18.16 -16.33
C ASP A 774 -11.03 16.90 -16.98
N ILE A 775 -11.53 15.73 -16.60
CA ILE A 775 -11.21 14.37 -17.11
C ILE A 775 -9.71 14.07 -17.26
N TRP A 776 -8.85 14.73 -16.53
CA TRP A 776 -7.40 14.58 -16.61
C TRP A 776 -6.81 13.87 -15.38
N GLY A 777 -5.82 13.00 -15.60
CA GLY A 777 -5.10 12.35 -14.51
C GLY A 777 -5.83 11.17 -13.88
N ASN A 778 -6.77 10.55 -14.58
CA ASN A 778 -7.52 9.41 -14.05
C ASN A 778 -6.78 8.06 -14.14
N ASN A 779 -5.72 7.99 -14.92
CA ASN A 779 -4.90 6.78 -15.12
C ASN A 779 -5.68 5.50 -15.44
N THR A 780 -6.78 5.61 -16.15
CA THR A 780 -7.65 4.48 -16.48
C THR A 780 -7.21 3.69 -17.71
N GLY A 781 -5.96 3.86 -18.14
CA GLY A 781 -5.41 3.13 -19.29
C GLY A 781 -5.73 3.75 -20.64
N SER A 782 -6.10 5.03 -20.64
CA SER A 782 -6.30 5.76 -21.88
C SER A 782 -5.00 6.19 -22.56
N ASN A 783 -3.86 6.08 -21.89
CA ASN A 783 -2.51 6.41 -22.32
C ASN A 783 -2.21 7.91 -22.52
N ASP A 784 -3.18 8.80 -22.35
CA ASP A 784 -3.03 10.22 -22.61
C ASP A 784 -2.77 11.04 -21.37
N ASP A 785 -3.26 10.59 -20.24
CA ASP A 785 -3.27 11.29 -18.98
C ASP A 785 -2.62 10.49 -17.86
N ASP A 786 -1.56 9.75 -18.17
CA ASP A 786 -0.75 9.10 -17.15
C ASP A 786 -0.01 10.11 -16.25
N SER A 787 0.50 9.64 -15.14
CA SER A 787 0.99 10.54 -14.07
C SER A 787 2.09 11.50 -14.52
N TRP A 788 2.94 11.10 -15.45
CA TRP A 788 4.00 11.97 -15.93
C TRP A 788 3.48 13.14 -16.79
N GLN A 789 2.48 12.90 -17.65
CA GLN A 789 1.84 13.97 -18.45
C GLN A 789 1.07 14.93 -17.54
N THR A 790 0.42 14.40 -16.52
CA THR A 790 -0.31 15.17 -15.53
C THR A 790 0.61 16.13 -14.78
N ARG A 791 1.79 15.68 -14.39
CA ARG A 791 2.79 16.53 -13.75
C ARG A 791 3.37 17.59 -14.70
N LYS A 792 3.56 17.26 -15.98
CA LYS A 792 3.96 18.28 -16.98
C LYS A 792 2.90 19.38 -17.09
N LEU A 793 1.63 19.01 -17.17
CA LEU A 793 0.53 19.97 -17.21
C LEU A 793 0.46 20.83 -15.93
N SER A 794 0.66 20.23 -14.76
CA SER A 794 0.70 20.96 -13.49
C SER A 794 1.85 21.99 -13.49
N LYS A 795 3.02 21.65 -13.98
CA LYS A 795 4.17 22.55 -14.09
C LYS A 795 3.91 23.70 -15.08
N GLU A 796 3.31 23.42 -16.23
CA GLU A 796 2.88 24.44 -17.21
C GLU A 796 1.89 25.44 -16.59
N ILE A 797 0.88 24.95 -15.87
CA ILE A 797 -0.10 25.80 -15.17
C ILE A 797 0.61 26.64 -14.09
N ASN A 798 1.47 26.03 -13.27
CA ASN A 798 2.18 26.71 -12.21
C ASN A 798 3.18 27.77 -12.73
N SER A 799 3.79 27.56 -13.92
CA SER A 799 4.71 28.52 -14.53
C SER A 799 4.02 29.83 -14.93
N ASN A 800 2.71 29.78 -15.19
CA ASN A 800 1.87 30.96 -15.41
C ASN A 800 1.41 31.64 -14.09
N GLY A 801 1.87 31.14 -12.94
CA GLY A 801 1.52 31.68 -11.63
C GLY A 801 0.17 31.19 -11.07
N TRP A 802 -0.41 30.16 -11.66
CA TRP A 802 -1.72 29.60 -11.30
C TRP A 802 -1.58 28.29 -10.53
N ARG A 803 -2.49 28.04 -9.59
CA ARG A 803 -2.60 26.78 -8.86
C ARG A 803 -3.25 25.70 -9.71
N MET A 804 -2.83 24.46 -9.53
CA MET A 804 -3.45 23.31 -10.17
C MET A 804 -4.66 22.83 -9.37
N ALA A 805 -5.78 22.64 -10.06
CA ALA A 805 -6.97 21.95 -9.59
C ALA A 805 -7.41 20.93 -10.64
N ASN A 806 -7.99 19.82 -10.25
CA ASN A 806 -8.34 18.78 -11.20
C ASN A 806 -9.52 17.91 -10.75
N GLU A 807 -10.07 17.16 -11.70
CA GLU A 807 -11.14 16.21 -11.43
C GLU A 807 -10.61 14.94 -10.77
N TRP A 808 -9.52 14.36 -11.29
CA TRP A 808 -9.02 13.05 -10.84
C TRP A 808 -7.76 13.19 -9.99
N GLY A 809 -7.82 12.58 -8.79
CA GLY A 809 -6.81 12.83 -7.76
C GLY A 809 -5.50 12.09 -7.91
N VAL A 810 -5.48 10.88 -8.47
CA VAL A 810 -4.35 9.96 -8.33
C VAL A 810 -3.02 10.53 -8.84
N ALA A 811 -2.99 11.03 -10.05
CA ALA A 811 -1.76 11.54 -10.65
C ALA A 811 -1.37 12.95 -10.19
N ASN A 812 -2.24 13.64 -9.48
CA ASN A 812 -2.06 15.03 -9.05
C ASN A 812 -1.81 15.19 -7.55
N GLU A 813 -1.54 14.09 -6.84
CA GLU A 813 -1.34 14.13 -5.38
C GLU A 813 -0.26 15.13 -4.95
N TYR A 814 0.80 15.26 -5.71
CA TYR A 814 1.94 16.09 -5.32
C TYR A 814 1.82 17.57 -5.70
N ASP A 815 0.94 17.93 -6.64
CA ASP A 815 0.97 19.23 -7.30
C ASP A 815 -0.36 20.00 -7.22
N ALA A 816 -1.50 19.32 -6.99
CA ALA A 816 -2.81 19.95 -6.95
C ALA A 816 -3.20 20.43 -5.56
N THR A 817 -3.78 21.63 -5.48
CA THR A 817 -4.39 22.19 -4.26
C THR A 817 -5.86 21.86 -4.14
N PHE A 818 -6.51 21.42 -5.21
CA PHE A 818 -7.89 20.98 -5.23
C PHE A 818 -8.01 19.72 -6.09
N GLN A 819 -8.61 18.68 -5.52
CA GLN A 819 -8.85 17.42 -6.21
C GLN A 819 -10.30 17.01 -6.02
N HIS A 820 -11.09 17.06 -7.09
CA HIS A 820 -12.51 16.72 -7.03
C HIS A 820 -12.71 15.30 -6.46
N TRP A 821 -11.91 14.35 -6.93
CA TRP A 821 -11.82 13.00 -6.39
C TRP A 821 -10.43 12.82 -5.77
N ALA A 822 -10.29 13.15 -4.50
CA ALA A 822 -9.00 13.04 -3.83
C ALA A 822 -8.48 11.60 -3.85
N ALA A 823 -7.16 11.44 -4.04
CA ALA A 823 -6.52 10.14 -4.20
C ALA A 823 -6.61 9.26 -2.94
N ASP A 824 -6.72 9.89 -1.78
CA ASP A 824 -6.86 9.22 -0.50
C ASP A 824 -8.31 8.82 -0.16
N LEU A 825 -9.27 9.21 -1.00
CA LEU A 825 -10.66 8.82 -0.86
C LEU A 825 -10.96 7.64 -1.77
N THR A 826 -11.49 6.57 -1.22
CA THR A 826 -11.95 5.47 -2.04
C THR A 826 -13.22 5.84 -2.78
N TYR A 827 -13.12 5.76 -4.09
CA TYR A 827 -14.19 6.00 -5.02
C TYR A 827 -14.80 4.67 -5.43
N GLY A 828 -16.02 4.40 -5.14
CA GLY A 828 -16.59 3.14 -5.62
C GLY A 828 -17.73 2.57 -4.79
N GLY A 829 -18.65 3.38 -4.36
CA GLY A 829 -19.88 2.94 -3.74
C GLY A 829 -19.93 3.10 -2.22
N ALA A 830 -21.12 3.00 -1.68
CA ALA A 830 -21.44 3.33 -0.29
C ALA A 830 -20.59 2.58 0.75
N ASN A 831 -20.12 1.40 0.42
CA ASN A 831 -19.38 0.54 1.35
C ASN A 831 -17.88 0.84 1.44
N GLN A 832 -17.39 1.82 0.66
CA GLN A 832 -15.95 2.09 0.54
C GLN A 832 -15.58 3.53 0.88
N LYS A 833 -16.57 4.31 1.22
CA LYS A 833 -16.41 5.71 1.51
C LYS A 833 -15.98 5.95 2.94
N GLY A 834 -15.06 6.87 3.08
CA GLY A 834 -14.44 7.17 4.35
C GLY A 834 -13.21 6.33 4.67
N GLN A 835 -12.81 5.40 3.81
CA GLN A 835 -11.50 4.76 3.92
C GLN A 835 -10.47 5.69 3.31
N ASN A 836 -9.94 6.56 4.13
CA ASN A 836 -8.95 7.56 3.74
C ASN A 836 -7.55 7.03 4.03
N SER A 837 -6.57 7.49 3.26
CA SER A 837 -5.18 7.33 3.66
C SER A 837 -4.89 8.23 4.86
N GLU A 838 -4.53 7.63 5.98
CA GLU A 838 -4.07 8.35 7.18
C GLU A 838 -2.81 9.17 6.84
N VAL A 839 -1.87 8.56 6.13
CA VAL A 839 -0.61 9.20 5.75
C VAL A 839 -0.85 10.43 4.89
N MET A 840 -1.68 10.34 3.84
CA MET A 840 -1.97 11.48 2.98
C MET A 840 -2.71 12.58 3.73
N ARG A 841 -3.68 12.22 4.57
CA ARG A 841 -4.38 13.18 5.44
C ARG A 841 -3.43 13.84 6.43
N PHE A 842 -2.58 13.05 7.05
CA PHE A 842 -1.56 13.53 7.99
C PHE A 842 -0.63 14.55 7.32
N LEU A 843 -0.18 14.27 6.11
CA LEU A 843 0.77 15.14 5.40
C LEU A 843 0.09 16.37 4.77
N ARG A 844 -1.11 16.24 4.21
CA ARG A 844 -1.66 17.16 3.22
C ARG A 844 -2.96 17.87 3.61
N ASN A 845 -3.61 17.50 4.71
CA ASN A 845 -4.94 18.03 5.05
C ASN A 845 -5.03 19.58 5.00
N HIS A 846 -3.97 20.26 5.41
CA HIS A 846 -3.86 21.72 5.42
C HIS A 846 -3.52 22.34 4.05
N GLN A 847 -3.33 21.55 3.02
CA GLN A 847 -2.86 21.98 1.70
C GLN A 847 -3.85 21.75 0.56
N LYS A 848 -4.91 20.98 0.82
CA LYS A 848 -5.81 20.49 -0.21
C LYS A 848 -7.27 20.57 0.15
N ASP A 849 -8.07 20.77 -0.88
CA ASP A 849 -9.52 20.64 -0.86
C ASP A 849 -10.02 19.56 -1.81
N SER A 850 -11.25 19.13 -1.61
CA SER A 850 -11.94 18.23 -2.53
C SER A 850 -13.45 18.46 -2.53
N TRP A 851 -14.12 17.98 -3.58
CA TRP A 851 -15.57 18.02 -3.72
C TRP A 851 -16.20 16.69 -3.36
N VAL A 852 -16.42 16.42 -2.12
CA VAL A 852 -16.93 15.12 -1.73
C VAL A 852 -18.43 15.11 -1.52
N ALA A 853 -19.01 16.26 -1.26
CA ALA A 853 -20.43 16.38 -0.94
C ALA A 853 -21.34 16.59 -2.16
N ASP A 854 -20.79 16.83 -3.32
CA ASP A 854 -21.58 17.04 -4.54
C ASP A 854 -22.37 15.79 -4.95
N TYR A 855 -21.89 14.63 -4.59
CA TYR A 855 -22.57 13.36 -4.82
C TYR A 855 -22.97 12.70 -3.49
N PRO A 856 -24.17 13.00 -2.96
CA PRO A 856 -24.63 12.41 -1.69
C PRO A 856 -24.67 10.89 -1.70
N SER A 857 -24.84 10.27 -2.88
CA SER A 857 -24.75 8.82 -3.04
C SER A 857 -23.37 8.26 -2.76
N TYR A 858 -22.37 9.11 -2.79
CA TYR A 858 -21.00 8.76 -2.47
C TYR A 858 -20.65 9.05 -1.01
N GLY A 859 -21.46 9.58 -0.18
CA GLY A 859 -21.40 9.90 1.26
C GLY A 859 -20.09 9.57 1.98
N GLY A 860 -19.94 9.93 3.18
CA GLY A 860 -18.83 9.53 4.01
C GLY A 860 -17.72 10.58 4.12
N ALA A 861 -17.04 10.93 3.05
CA ALA A 861 -15.98 11.94 3.13
C ALA A 861 -16.54 13.34 3.50
N ALA A 862 -17.74 13.65 3.06
CA ALA A 862 -18.43 14.88 3.46
C ALA A 862 -18.77 14.97 4.95
N MET A 863 -18.77 13.86 5.65
CA MET A 863 -19.00 13.82 7.10
C MET A 863 -17.71 13.93 7.91
N MET A 864 -16.55 13.90 7.24
CA MET A 864 -15.26 13.98 7.91
C MET A 864 -14.69 15.39 7.77
N PRO A 865 -14.41 16.09 8.87
CA PRO A 865 -13.89 17.44 8.84
C PRO A 865 -12.45 17.51 8.32
N LEU A 866 -11.72 16.42 8.37
CA LEU A 866 -10.41 16.34 7.75
C LEU A 866 -10.56 16.20 6.25
N LEU A 867 -9.70 16.89 5.54
CA LEU A 867 -9.71 17.08 4.11
C LEU A 867 -10.97 17.78 3.64
N GLY A 868 -10.88 19.08 3.65
CA GLY A 868 -11.91 19.95 3.28
C GLY A 868 -12.76 19.49 2.11
N GLY A 869 -13.81 18.77 2.40
CA GLY A 869 -14.84 18.56 1.43
C GLY A 869 -15.71 19.78 1.44
N TYR A 870 -15.78 20.48 0.32
CA TYR A 870 -16.81 21.49 0.16
C TYR A 870 -18.15 20.79 0.00
N ASN A 871 -19.12 21.17 0.78
CA ASN A 871 -20.48 20.78 0.54
C ASN A 871 -21.08 21.73 -0.50
N MET A 872 -20.92 21.34 -1.76
CA MET A 872 -21.30 22.14 -2.93
C MET A 872 -22.81 22.39 -3.01
N LYS A 873 -23.28 23.31 -2.24
CA LYS A 873 -24.65 23.85 -2.31
C LYS A 873 -24.64 25.23 -2.91
N ASP A 874 -23.88 25.41 -4.01
CA ASP A 874 -23.79 26.72 -4.63
C ASP A 874 -25.13 27.23 -5.18
N PHE A 875 -25.19 28.47 -5.46
CA PHE A 875 -26.43 29.15 -5.89
C PHE A 875 -26.36 29.71 -7.32
N GLU A 876 -25.32 29.42 -8.05
CA GLU A 876 -25.06 29.95 -9.39
C GLU A 876 -25.42 28.96 -10.51
N GLY A 877 -26.36 28.09 -10.24
CA GLY A 877 -27.01 27.23 -11.23
C GLY A 877 -26.27 25.92 -11.55
N TRP A 878 -25.17 25.60 -10.90
CA TRP A 878 -24.54 24.31 -11.04
C TRP A 878 -25.54 23.19 -10.72
N GLN A 879 -25.76 22.28 -11.65
CA GLN A 879 -26.77 21.22 -11.53
C GLN A 879 -28.18 21.71 -11.18
N GLY A 880 -28.57 22.93 -11.60
CA GLY A 880 -29.85 23.53 -11.31
C GLY A 880 -30.00 24.09 -9.90
N ARG A 881 -28.91 24.21 -9.15
CA ARG A 881 -28.91 24.85 -7.82
C ARG A 881 -28.98 26.38 -7.98
N ASN A 882 -29.81 27.00 -7.18
CA ASN A 882 -29.96 28.48 -7.15
C ASN A 882 -30.45 28.98 -5.79
N ASP A 883 -30.23 28.20 -4.73
CA ASP A 883 -30.69 28.52 -3.39
C ASP A 883 -29.54 29.13 -2.55
N TYR A 884 -29.56 30.47 -2.49
CA TYR A 884 -28.56 31.23 -1.76
C TYR A 884 -28.61 31.00 -0.24
N ASP A 885 -29.80 30.88 0.35
CA ASP A 885 -29.95 30.73 1.79
C ASP A 885 -29.41 29.34 2.23
N THR A 886 -29.70 28.29 1.45
CA THR A 886 -29.12 26.98 1.68
C THR A 886 -27.60 27.01 1.49
N TYR A 887 -27.05 27.70 0.49
CA TYR A 887 -25.62 27.89 0.31
C TYR A 887 -24.95 28.49 1.55
N ILE A 888 -25.49 29.65 2.03
CA ILE A 888 -24.93 30.33 3.22
C ILE A 888 -25.07 29.46 4.47
N THR A 889 -26.20 28.81 4.67
CA THR A 889 -26.38 27.87 5.80
C THR A 889 -25.32 26.78 5.78
N ASN A 890 -25.10 26.18 4.62
CA ASN A 890 -24.13 25.10 4.48
C ASN A 890 -22.67 25.56 4.67
N LEU A 891 -22.35 26.75 4.16
CA LEU A 891 -21.04 27.39 4.37
C LEU A 891 -20.70 27.47 5.87
N PHE A 892 -21.63 27.96 6.70
CA PHE A 892 -21.41 28.12 8.14
C PHE A 892 -21.55 26.82 8.94
N THR A 893 -22.31 25.85 8.47
CA THR A 893 -22.48 24.57 9.17
C THR A 893 -21.43 23.54 8.81
N HIS A 894 -20.73 23.70 7.71
CA HIS A 894 -19.74 22.74 7.21
C HIS A 894 -18.40 23.37 6.82
N ASP A 895 -18.38 24.26 5.80
CA ASP A 895 -17.14 24.69 5.16
C ASP A 895 -16.26 25.55 6.07
N VAL A 896 -16.85 26.44 6.86
CA VAL A 896 -16.13 27.26 7.84
C VAL A 896 -15.42 26.38 8.85
N THR A 897 -16.06 25.35 9.36
CA THR A 897 -15.45 24.41 10.32
C THR A 897 -14.31 23.64 9.68
N THR A 898 -14.49 23.14 8.49
CA THR A 898 -13.46 22.43 7.73
C THR A 898 -12.23 23.32 7.51
N LYS A 899 -12.45 24.56 7.09
CA LYS A 899 -11.36 25.51 6.87
C LYS A 899 -10.66 25.93 8.14
N PHE A 900 -11.40 26.09 9.24
CA PHE A 900 -10.79 26.32 10.53
C PHE A 900 -9.83 25.19 10.90
N ILE A 901 -10.20 23.94 10.68
CA ILE A 901 -9.33 22.78 10.94
C ILE A 901 -8.10 22.79 10.01
N GLN A 902 -8.21 23.26 8.79
CA GLN A 902 -7.09 23.33 7.84
C GLN A 902 -6.00 24.36 8.21
N HIS A 903 -6.25 25.29 9.11
CA HIS A 903 -5.20 26.14 9.70
C HIS A 903 -4.28 25.36 10.65
N TYR A 904 -4.63 24.13 10.99
CA TYR A 904 -3.86 23.24 11.85
C TYR A 904 -3.30 22.08 11.04
N LYS A 905 -2.14 21.60 11.44
CA LYS A 905 -1.46 20.43 10.86
C LYS A 905 -1.66 19.22 11.76
N VAL A 906 -2.03 18.07 11.22
CA VAL A 906 -2.18 16.84 11.99
C VAL A 906 -0.82 16.44 12.59
N ILE A 907 -0.76 16.19 13.89
CA ILE A 907 0.48 15.76 14.56
C ILE A 907 0.35 14.40 15.23
N LYS A 908 -0.88 13.96 15.52
CA LYS A 908 -1.14 12.65 16.13
C LYS A 908 -2.47 12.10 15.60
N TRP A 909 -2.47 10.82 15.31
CA TRP A 909 -3.63 10.06 14.88
C TRP A 909 -3.71 8.77 15.68
N VAL A 910 -4.79 8.58 16.44
CA VAL A 910 -5.08 7.36 17.17
C VAL A 910 -6.30 6.73 16.52
N ASP A 911 -6.13 5.53 15.95
CA ASP A 911 -7.23 4.74 15.43
C ASP A 911 -8.15 4.30 16.57
N GLY A 912 -9.44 4.35 16.31
CA GLY A 912 -10.40 3.77 17.20
C GLY A 912 -10.71 2.31 16.82
N ASP A 913 -11.50 1.66 17.67
CA ASP A 913 -11.97 0.30 17.38
C ASP A 913 -12.80 0.26 16.08
N PRO A 914 -12.58 -0.72 15.20
CA PRO A 914 -13.35 -0.84 13.96
C PRO A 914 -14.83 -0.98 14.26
N VAL A 915 -15.64 -0.03 13.85
CA VAL A 915 -17.09 -0.17 13.88
C VAL A 915 -17.54 -0.78 12.56
N ASN A 916 -18.22 -1.91 12.60
CA ASN A 916 -18.98 -2.47 11.50
C ASN A 916 -20.23 -1.62 11.20
N ALA A 917 -20.03 -0.33 11.02
CA ALA A 917 -21.08 0.53 10.51
C ALA A 917 -21.15 0.29 9.00
N GLY A 918 -22.19 -0.37 8.53
CA GLY A 918 -22.44 -0.59 7.12
C GLY A 918 -22.19 0.67 6.32
N GLY A 919 -21.03 0.76 5.80
CA GLY A 919 -20.60 1.63 4.74
C GLY A 919 -20.25 3.01 5.13
N ALA A 920 -19.69 3.78 5.51
CA ALA A 920 -19.40 5.19 5.18
C ALA A 920 -18.46 5.96 6.10
N ALA A 921 -18.19 5.56 7.29
CA ALA A 921 -17.32 6.34 8.16
C ALA A 921 -16.28 5.44 8.84
N ASN A 922 -15.02 5.76 8.68
CA ASN A 922 -13.93 5.15 9.45
C ASN A 922 -13.77 5.80 10.83
N TRP A 923 -14.71 6.65 11.20
CA TRP A 923 -14.70 7.21 12.52
C TRP A 923 -15.26 6.19 13.51
N THR A 924 -14.55 6.00 14.60
CA THR A 924 -14.99 5.20 15.73
C THR A 924 -15.10 6.10 16.95
N PRO A 925 -15.92 5.75 17.96
CA PRO A 925 -16.14 6.60 19.13
C PRO A 925 -14.88 6.95 19.93
N ASP A 926 -13.85 6.12 19.81
CA ASP A 926 -12.57 6.24 20.52
C ASP A 926 -11.43 6.78 19.66
N MET A 927 -11.71 7.10 18.38
CA MET A 927 -10.74 7.74 17.51
C MET A 927 -10.39 9.13 17.99
N GLU A 928 -9.11 9.47 17.96
CA GLU A 928 -8.60 10.78 18.35
C GLU A 928 -7.60 11.32 17.33
N ILE A 929 -7.80 12.54 16.86
CA ILE A 929 -6.86 13.22 15.97
C ILE A 929 -6.43 14.53 16.63
N THR A 930 -5.13 14.69 16.86
CA THR A 930 -4.57 15.94 17.37
C THR A 930 -3.91 16.72 16.24
N LEU A 931 -4.23 18.00 16.20
CA LEU A 931 -3.67 18.97 15.25
C LEU A 931 -3.00 20.10 16.02
N LYS A 932 -2.04 20.78 15.38
CA LYS A 932 -1.28 21.92 15.96
C LYS A 932 -1.11 22.99 14.90
N ASP A 933 -1.33 24.25 15.28
CA ASP A 933 -1.04 25.40 14.42
C ASP A 933 0.42 25.86 14.58
N ASP A 934 0.82 26.87 13.79
CA ASP A 934 2.19 27.37 13.81
C ASP A 934 2.52 28.18 15.11
N ASP A 935 1.50 28.62 15.85
CA ASP A 935 1.64 29.27 17.16
C ASP A 935 1.73 28.26 18.33
N GLY A 936 1.56 26.96 18.04
CA GLY A 936 1.62 25.89 19.03
C GLY A 936 0.27 25.55 19.69
N ASN A 937 -0.83 26.16 19.27
CA ASN A 937 -2.15 25.81 19.81
C ASN A 937 -2.55 24.43 19.28
N LYS A 938 -3.11 23.60 20.17
CA LYS A 938 -3.56 22.24 19.85
C LYS A 938 -5.08 22.20 19.68
N LEU A 939 -5.55 21.45 18.67
CA LEU A 939 -6.94 21.11 18.43
C LEU A 939 -7.07 19.59 18.46
N VAL A 940 -8.05 19.07 19.20
CA VAL A 940 -8.29 17.64 19.32
C VAL A 940 -9.68 17.31 18.79
N LEU A 941 -9.75 16.42 17.80
CA LEU A 941 -10.99 15.90 17.23
C LEU A 941 -11.28 14.54 17.86
N LYS A 942 -12.41 14.44 18.56
CA LYS A 942 -12.91 13.21 19.19
C LYS A 942 -14.38 13.04 18.87
N GLU A 943 -14.84 11.81 18.84
CA GLU A 943 -16.25 11.41 18.70
C GLU A 943 -16.92 11.95 17.41
N VAL A 944 -17.39 11.09 16.59
CA VAL A 944 -18.10 11.44 15.36
C VAL A 944 -19.58 11.05 15.51
N PRO A 945 -20.53 11.89 15.07
CA PRO A 945 -20.42 13.01 14.14
C PRO A 945 -20.45 14.41 14.78
N ILE A 946 -20.19 14.53 16.06
CA ILE A 946 -20.26 15.83 16.75
C ILE A 946 -18.85 16.36 16.92
N ILE A 947 -18.54 17.45 16.20
CA ILE A 947 -17.31 18.20 16.42
C ILE A 947 -17.43 18.87 17.78
N HIS A 948 -16.84 18.31 18.80
CA HIS A 948 -16.57 19.03 20.02
C HIS A 948 -15.32 19.88 19.80
N LEU A 949 -15.51 21.12 19.39
CA LEU A 949 -14.47 22.13 19.50
C LEU A 949 -14.19 22.33 20.99
N MET A 950 -13.21 21.63 21.52
CA MET A 950 -12.59 22.07 22.77
C MET A 950 -11.70 23.25 22.41
N LEU A 951 -12.21 24.44 22.58
CA LEU A 951 -11.38 25.63 22.72
C LEU A 951 -10.31 25.34 23.78
N PRO A 952 -9.07 25.77 23.58
CA PRO A 952 -8.03 25.52 24.53
C PRO A 952 -8.47 25.99 25.90
N THR A 953 -8.81 25.06 26.80
CA THR A 953 -9.02 25.37 28.17
C THR A 953 -7.65 25.47 28.81
N GLU A 954 -7.37 26.70 29.23
CA GLU A 954 -6.30 27.07 30.13
C GLU A 954 -4.90 27.19 29.55
N ARG A 955 -4.52 28.43 29.33
CA ARG A 955 -3.16 28.87 29.56
C ARG A 955 -2.87 28.58 31.04
N GLU A 956 -2.09 27.57 31.34
CA GLU A 956 -1.42 27.55 32.62
C GLU A 956 -0.49 28.78 32.71
N PRO A 957 -0.41 29.40 33.92
CA PRO A 957 0.22 30.68 34.11
C PRO A 957 1.74 30.72 33.89
#